data_bb0936beb343b17f03b69a9b32d2be34
#
_entry.id   bb0936beb343b17f03b69a9b32d2be34
#
_cell.length_a   1.000
_cell.length_b   1.000
_cell.length_c   1.000
_cell.angle_alpha   90.00
_cell.angle_beta   90.00
_cell.angle_gamma   90.00
#
_symmetry.space_group_name_H-M   'P 1'
#
loop_
_entity.id
_entity.type
_entity.pdbx_description
1 polymer ?
#
loop_
_entity_poly.entity_id
_entity_poly.type
_entity_poly.pdbx_seq_one_letter_code
_entity_poly.pdbx_strand_id
1 'polypeptide(L)'
;MCAMKAEEELGFTWEVRANSRHNQKQKQKKSFLCFSWGRYSDNVVRSYKYSPLTFLPMTLFEQFQRAANLYFLLMMVLQCVPVISTIPWYITIIPLLTILTVRGLKDLVTDIARRRSDSRINSRPCDILISKSFSTKQWKDLRVGDVLRIHKDQVIPADVLLLSSSELHSLCYVETADIDGETNLKYRQALDATHSHLTTQPSEEVLRTFDGVVLCEEPNNRLYSFRGQLHWQGQTFLLDNEHILLRGTVLRNTKFAYGLTIYAGADTKILKNCGKLRVKTTHLERVFNKVVIGIVLSVLLTALFLAIGCGVFTSQIMRQRELLSTLAVFSTPAYTGFLMYWGYIILLSPAMPIALYITFEVIHTIHSKFIGWDLEMYWQPTDKPAQARNTSLSEELGRVDYLLSDKTGTLTQNRLLLRQCCIAGEIYGDASVIAEEVQPMDLSWNPFSCGGLYMSAPSLVERLRGRQCPISSQFFTALALCHTVMAEGKDDTLAYQAASPDEEALVGAARELGWVFLSRTRDFIIVSELGVYHQYQLLALLDFTSKRRCMSVLVREPDGGIKLYCKGADTVILERLQXDCPYQDRTVTALQLFAEACLRTLCVAVRSVPEALWEQWSETLTQTAAMATSEQDVMLENLYDEMEREMLLLGVTAIEDRLQEGVPETIALLKEAGIKVWVLTGDKKETAVNIGYSCRLLDPETRLLDWQELRQILQSPDPQVSFTKAQCTELWAEHKTIPRAKTSVVLTGSELAELDHRPDWGASFMSLAEQCESVLCCRVTPSQKAEIVTLVRKHIKSITMSIGDGANDVNMIKTAHVGVGLAGVEGGQAVQNADFAVSQFRFLQRLLLVHGRWSYRRISTFLCYFLFKTCSFALVHVWFGFFNGFSAQSLYETWFIALYTVMYTAAPVMCVALFEQDVSGESSLKSPELYKSELKPKLSIFMKLVFYLLYAVYTSLVLFFIPFGVFYNTASDXQTMAVTVSMAATFTATIQNHPQXTPL
;
A
#
# COMPACT_ATOMS: atom_id res chain seq x y z
N MET A 1 42.77 -6.36 18.92
CA MET A 1 42.47 -7.67 18.35
C MET A 1 41.33 -8.38 19.04
N CYS A 2 41.31 -8.50 20.36
CA CYS A 2 40.23 -9.15 21.10
C CYS A 2 38.91 -8.41 20.95
N ALA A 3 38.93 -7.09 20.94
CA ALA A 3 37.73 -6.27 20.74
C ALA A 3 37.15 -6.47 19.34
N MET A 4 38.02 -6.58 18.32
CA MET A 4 37.55 -6.81 16.94
C MET A 4 36.93 -8.19 16.77
N LYS A 5 37.50 -9.23 17.44
CA LYS A 5 36.91 -10.57 17.40
C LYS A 5 35.59 -10.63 18.12
N ALA A 6 35.43 -9.91 19.24
CA ALA A 6 34.18 -9.85 19.96
C ALA A 6 33.13 -9.11 19.13
N GLU A 7 33.53 -8.08 18.38
CA GLU A 7 32.65 -7.32 17.50
C GLU A 7 32.17 -8.16 16.32
N GLU A 8 33.06 -8.99 15.76
CA GLU A 8 32.68 -9.92 14.70
C GLU A 8 31.68 -10.97 15.19
N GLU A 9 31.83 -11.42 16.43
CA GLU A 9 30.90 -12.38 17.05
C GLU A 9 29.53 -11.78 17.27
N LEU A 10 29.46 -10.45 17.51
CA LEU A 10 28.17 -9.75 17.67
C LEU A 10 27.53 -9.36 16.33
N GLY A 11 28.24 -9.50 15.20
CA GLY A 11 27.71 -9.20 13.89
C GLY A 11 27.68 -7.73 13.55
N PHE A 12 28.45 -6.91 14.25
CA PHE A 12 28.52 -5.47 14.00
C PHE A 12 29.68 -5.18 13.04
N THR A 13 29.37 -5.11 11.77
CA THR A 13 30.35 -4.92 10.72
C THR A 13 30.33 -3.54 10.08
N TRP A 14 29.32 -2.71 10.38
CA TRP A 14 29.18 -1.37 9.83
C TRP A 14 29.85 -0.38 10.75
N GLU A 15 30.94 0.24 10.27
CA GLU A 15 31.73 1.19 11.06
C GLU A 15 31.52 2.61 10.51
N VAL A 16 31.19 3.54 11.41
CA VAL A 16 31.00 4.95 11.07
C VAL A 16 31.91 5.76 11.98
N ARG A 17 32.77 6.59 11.39
CA ARG A 17 33.64 7.50 12.15
C ARG A 17 33.08 8.90 12.07
N ALA A 18 32.89 9.55 13.23
CA ALA A 18 32.34 10.90 13.29
C ALA A 18 33.31 11.89 12.65
N ASN A 19 32.76 12.85 11.91
CA ASN A 19 33.50 13.91 11.22
C ASN A 19 34.58 13.36 10.28
N SER A 20 34.28 12.25 9.63
CA SER A 20 35.20 11.60 8.70
C SER A 20 35.48 12.46 7.45
N ARG A 21 34.59 13.39 7.13
CA ARG A 21 34.81 14.34 6.03
C ARG A 21 36.08 15.18 6.24
N HIS A 22 36.45 15.44 7.49
CA HIS A 22 37.57 16.27 7.85
C HIS A 22 38.84 15.52 8.11
N ASN A 23 38.75 14.23 8.49
CA ASN A 23 39.90 13.52 9.02
C ASN A 23 40.48 12.45 8.08
N GLN A 24 39.63 11.74 7.31
CA GLN A 24 40.07 10.71 6.39
C GLN A 24 39.09 10.58 5.25
N LYS A 25 39.57 10.09 4.11
CA LYS A 25 38.70 9.79 2.96
C LYS A 25 37.89 8.53 3.27
N GLN A 26 36.61 8.69 3.46
CA GLN A 26 35.72 7.54 3.58
C GLN A 26 35.51 6.92 2.20
N LYS A 27 35.31 5.60 2.19
CA LYS A 27 35.01 4.87 0.96
C LYS A 27 33.52 5.02 0.63
N GLN A 28 33.19 6.08 -0.12
CA GLN A 28 31.83 6.28 -0.61
C GLN A 28 31.57 5.38 -1.81
N LYS A 29 30.36 4.89 -1.89
CA LYS A 29 29.92 4.03 -2.99
C LYS A 29 29.84 4.84 -4.26
N LYS A 30 30.68 4.53 -5.24
CA LYS A 30 30.68 5.18 -6.56
C LYS A 30 30.23 4.17 -7.62
N SER A 31 29.48 4.62 -8.61
CA SER A 31 29.05 3.78 -9.71
C SER A 31 29.38 4.43 -11.03
N PHE A 32 29.88 3.62 -11.95
CA PHE A 32 30.17 4.02 -13.34
C PHE A 32 29.72 2.90 -14.24
N LEU A 33 28.75 3.20 -15.13
CA LEU A 33 28.06 2.22 -15.98
C LEU A 33 27.43 1.12 -15.09
N CYS A 34 27.93 -0.13 -15.18
CA CYS A 34 27.42 -1.24 -14.39
C CYS A 34 28.28 -1.56 -13.17
N PHE A 35 29.34 -0.80 -12.93
CA PHE A 35 30.27 -1.06 -11.85
C PHE A 35 30.03 -0.10 -10.69
N SER A 36 29.94 -0.65 -9.48
CA SER A 36 29.85 0.13 -8.25
C SER A 36 30.96 -0.30 -7.31
N TRP A 37 31.55 0.67 -6.60
CA TRP A 37 32.60 0.41 -5.63
C TRP A 37 32.46 1.37 -4.47
N GLY A 38 33.03 1.02 -3.34
CA GLY A 38 32.90 1.75 -2.11
C GLY A 38 31.84 1.14 -1.21
N ARG A 39 31.80 1.59 0.06
CA ARG A 39 30.94 0.99 1.07
C ARG A 39 29.70 1.84 1.39
N TYR A 40 29.87 3.18 1.45
CA TYR A 40 28.82 4.07 1.92
C TYR A 40 28.08 4.70 0.76
N SER A 41 26.79 4.62 0.82
CA SER A 41 25.89 5.23 -0.15
C SER A 41 25.85 6.75 0.03
N ASP A 42 25.72 7.51 -1.07
CA ASP A 42 25.42 8.93 -0.97
C ASP A 42 23.95 9.12 -0.59
N ASN A 43 23.58 10.33 -0.18
CA ASN A 43 22.24 10.62 0.31
C ASN A 43 21.31 11.08 -0.82
N VAL A 44 21.45 10.47 -1.99
CA VAL A 44 20.67 10.81 -3.18
C VAL A 44 19.60 9.74 -3.38
N VAL A 45 18.36 10.16 -3.50
CA VAL A 45 17.25 9.28 -3.85
C VAL A 45 17.20 9.18 -5.38
N ARG A 46 17.20 7.95 -5.88
CA ARG A 46 17.15 7.67 -7.31
C ARG A 46 15.99 6.71 -7.59
N SER A 47 14.83 7.25 -7.92
CA SER A 47 13.71 6.42 -8.33
C SER A 47 13.59 6.33 -9.85
N TYR A 48 14.35 7.12 -10.60
CA TYR A 48 14.38 7.05 -12.06
C TYR A 48 15.15 5.80 -12.52
N LYS A 49 14.76 5.27 -13.68
CA LYS A 49 15.36 4.03 -14.22
C LYS A 49 16.54 4.31 -15.14
N TYR A 50 16.55 5.42 -15.88
CA TYR A 50 17.47 5.61 -17.00
C TYR A 50 18.32 6.84 -16.80
N SER A 51 19.61 6.72 -17.15
CA SER A 51 20.47 7.88 -17.32
C SER A 51 20.33 8.40 -18.77
N PRO A 52 20.75 9.65 -19.04
CA PRO A 52 20.67 10.15 -20.43
C PRO A 52 21.40 9.27 -21.44
N LEU A 53 22.52 8.65 -21.04
CA LEU A 53 23.29 7.80 -21.94
C LEU A 53 22.71 6.39 -22.10
N THR A 54 22.04 5.86 -21.07
CA THR A 54 21.53 4.50 -21.09
C THR A 54 20.05 4.42 -21.45
N PHE A 55 19.36 5.56 -21.64
CA PHE A 55 17.92 5.54 -21.91
C PHE A 55 17.57 4.77 -23.16
N LEU A 56 18.20 5.11 -24.30
CA LEU A 56 17.85 4.51 -25.57
C LEU A 56 18.19 3.01 -25.61
N PRO A 57 19.43 2.58 -25.26
CA PRO A 57 19.70 1.13 -25.27
C PRO A 57 18.86 0.33 -24.30
N MET A 58 18.64 0.81 -23.08
CA MET A 58 17.87 0.07 -22.09
C MET A 58 16.39 0.02 -22.43
N THR A 59 15.85 1.12 -22.95
CA THR A 59 14.45 1.16 -23.37
C THR A 59 14.22 0.18 -24.51
N LEU A 60 15.09 0.17 -25.52
CA LEU A 60 14.98 -0.77 -26.63
C LEU A 60 15.13 -2.22 -26.15
N PHE A 61 16.06 -2.48 -25.24
CA PHE A 61 16.25 -3.82 -24.70
C PHE A 61 15.00 -4.30 -23.98
N GLU A 62 14.40 -3.45 -23.15
CA GLU A 62 13.17 -3.81 -22.42
C GLU A 62 12.01 -4.04 -23.37
N GLN A 63 11.88 -3.20 -24.40
CA GLN A 63 10.78 -3.33 -25.35
C GLN A 63 10.90 -4.60 -26.18
N PHE A 64 12.13 -4.97 -26.58
CA PHE A 64 12.35 -6.18 -27.37
C PHE A 64 12.38 -7.46 -26.52
N GLN A 65 12.24 -7.36 -25.22
CA GLN A 65 11.98 -8.55 -24.39
C GLN A 65 10.57 -9.08 -24.58
N ARG A 66 9.67 -8.28 -25.12
CA ARG A 66 8.33 -8.73 -25.45
C ARG A 66 8.37 -9.58 -26.72
N ALA A 67 7.72 -10.75 -26.66
CA ALA A 67 7.71 -11.68 -27.77
C ALA A 67 7.11 -11.07 -29.03
N ALA A 68 6.09 -10.24 -28.89
CA ALA A 68 5.43 -9.60 -30.02
C ALA A 68 6.39 -8.67 -30.76
N ASN A 69 7.17 -7.87 -30.04
CA ASN A 69 8.12 -6.95 -30.68
C ASN A 69 9.23 -7.69 -31.39
N LEU A 70 9.70 -8.81 -30.82
CA LEU A 70 10.68 -9.66 -31.49
C LEU A 70 10.11 -10.24 -32.79
N TYR A 71 8.86 -10.67 -32.76
CA TYR A 71 8.16 -11.20 -33.92
C TYR A 71 8.07 -10.13 -35.02
N PHE A 72 7.70 -8.89 -34.66
CA PHE A 72 7.59 -7.80 -35.64
C PHE A 72 8.95 -7.42 -36.22
N LEU A 73 10.01 -7.44 -35.40
CA LEU A 73 11.36 -7.17 -35.88
C LEU A 73 11.79 -8.25 -36.87
N LEU A 74 11.51 -9.52 -36.57
CA LEU A 74 11.80 -10.62 -37.46
C LEU A 74 11.06 -10.47 -38.79
N MET A 75 9.78 -10.09 -38.73
CA MET A 75 8.98 -9.84 -39.93
C MET A 75 9.58 -8.71 -40.76
N MET A 76 10.03 -7.63 -40.13
CA MET A 76 10.67 -6.52 -40.85
C MET A 76 11.95 -6.97 -41.53
N VAL A 77 12.79 -7.74 -40.82
CA VAL A 77 14.03 -8.25 -41.41
C VAL A 77 13.75 -9.14 -42.63
N LEU A 78 12.75 -10.04 -42.50
CA LEU A 78 12.36 -10.90 -43.60
C LEU A 78 11.83 -10.11 -44.79
N GLN A 79 11.07 -9.04 -44.54
CA GLN A 79 10.53 -8.21 -45.61
C GLN A 79 11.61 -7.40 -46.33
N CYS A 80 12.75 -7.19 -45.72
CA CYS A 80 13.86 -6.50 -46.37
C CYS A 80 14.59 -7.36 -47.40
N VAL A 81 14.37 -8.68 -47.38
CA VAL A 81 14.99 -9.58 -48.37
C VAL A 81 14.11 -9.61 -49.63
N PRO A 82 14.60 -9.13 -50.79
CA PRO A 82 13.72 -8.99 -51.96
C PRO A 82 13.20 -10.32 -52.51
N VAL A 83 13.97 -11.39 -52.36
CA VAL A 83 13.62 -12.72 -52.93
C VAL A 83 12.37 -13.29 -52.26
N ILE A 84 12.22 -13.07 -50.94
CA ILE A 84 11.12 -13.66 -50.17
C ILE A 84 10.04 -12.65 -49.78
N SER A 85 10.24 -11.37 -50.07
CA SER A 85 9.32 -10.32 -49.67
C SER A 85 8.04 -10.35 -50.50
N THR A 86 6.92 -10.64 -49.85
CA THR A 86 5.59 -10.60 -50.48
C THR A 86 4.82 -9.32 -50.10
N ILE A 87 5.28 -8.62 -49.08
CA ILE A 87 4.71 -7.36 -48.63
C ILE A 87 5.88 -6.37 -48.52
N PRO A 88 5.71 -5.10 -48.97
CA PRO A 88 6.82 -4.15 -48.86
C PRO A 88 7.27 -3.93 -47.42
N TRP A 89 8.58 -3.70 -47.24
CA TRP A 89 9.19 -3.56 -45.89
C TRP A 89 8.66 -2.36 -45.11
N TYR A 90 8.28 -1.30 -45.80
CA TYR A 90 7.82 -0.09 -45.13
C TYR A 90 6.46 -0.26 -44.46
N ILE A 91 5.70 -1.28 -44.83
CA ILE A 91 4.41 -1.57 -44.22
C ILE A 91 4.58 -2.04 -42.75
N THR A 92 5.72 -2.66 -42.43
CA THR A 92 6.00 -3.12 -41.07
C THR A 92 6.92 -2.15 -40.31
N ILE A 93 7.88 -1.51 -40.99
CA ILE A 93 8.86 -0.67 -40.29
C ILE A 93 8.22 0.58 -39.69
N ILE A 94 7.30 1.21 -40.42
CA ILE A 94 6.65 2.43 -39.92
C ILE A 94 5.80 2.16 -38.70
N PRO A 95 4.91 1.15 -38.65
CA PRO A 95 4.18 0.84 -37.41
C PRO A 95 5.08 0.38 -36.26
N LEU A 96 6.14 -0.38 -36.55
CA LEU A 96 7.07 -0.83 -35.53
C LEU A 96 7.79 0.36 -34.90
N LEU A 97 8.29 1.30 -35.72
CA LEU A 97 8.92 2.51 -35.20
C LEU A 97 7.91 3.35 -34.40
N THR A 98 6.65 3.39 -34.83
CA THR A 98 5.61 4.14 -34.16
C THR A 98 5.37 3.59 -32.75
N ILE A 99 5.21 2.27 -32.61
CA ILE A 99 4.95 1.70 -31.29
C ILE A 99 6.17 1.81 -30.38
N LEU A 100 7.37 1.62 -30.92
CA LEU A 100 8.58 1.79 -30.13
C LEU A 100 8.73 3.24 -29.67
N THR A 101 8.42 4.20 -30.52
CA THR A 101 8.49 5.62 -30.19
C THR A 101 7.44 5.99 -29.15
N VAL A 102 6.21 5.53 -29.30
CA VAL A 102 5.12 5.83 -28.34
C VAL A 102 5.49 5.28 -26.95
N ARG A 103 5.94 4.04 -26.87
CA ARG A 103 6.35 3.46 -25.60
C ARG A 103 7.58 4.14 -25.02
N GLY A 104 8.54 4.46 -25.87
CA GLY A 104 9.74 5.19 -25.46
C GLY A 104 9.41 6.54 -24.89
N LEU A 105 8.52 7.30 -25.54
CA LEU A 105 8.09 8.60 -25.02
C LEU A 105 7.34 8.47 -23.71
N LYS A 106 6.50 7.46 -23.59
CA LYS A 106 5.78 7.19 -22.36
C LYS A 106 6.74 6.90 -21.21
N ASP A 107 7.74 6.05 -21.45
CA ASP A 107 8.78 5.74 -20.46
C ASP A 107 9.61 6.99 -20.12
N LEU A 108 9.92 7.80 -21.12
CA LEU A 108 10.70 9.03 -20.93
C LEU A 108 9.94 10.04 -20.06
N VAL A 109 8.65 10.24 -20.33
CA VAL A 109 7.81 11.16 -19.54
C VAL A 109 7.73 10.69 -18.10
N THR A 110 7.52 9.38 -17.89
CA THR A 110 7.46 8.80 -16.54
C THR A 110 8.78 8.99 -15.81
N ASP A 111 9.89 8.75 -16.49
CA ASP A 111 11.22 8.86 -15.89
C ASP A 111 11.59 10.31 -15.58
N ILE A 112 11.19 11.25 -16.43
CA ILE A 112 11.42 12.69 -16.18
C ILE A 112 10.61 13.13 -14.96
N ALA A 113 9.36 12.65 -14.82
CA ALA A 113 8.55 12.95 -13.64
C ALA A 113 9.21 12.41 -12.36
N ARG A 114 9.78 11.23 -12.43
CA ARG A 114 10.53 10.65 -11.30
C ARG A 114 11.77 11.47 -10.98
N ARG A 115 12.50 11.91 -12.01
CA ARG A 115 13.69 12.75 -11.81
C ARG A 115 13.34 14.08 -11.14
N ARG A 116 12.23 14.71 -11.53
CA ARG A 116 11.78 15.95 -10.93
C ARG A 116 11.41 15.76 -9.46
N SER A 117 10.71 14.67 -9.14
CA SER A 117 10.35 14.32 -7.77
C SER A 117 11.61 14.08 -6.95
N ASP A 118 12.57 13.31 -7.48
CA ASP A 118 13.85 13.06 -6.81
C ASP A 118 14.62 14.35 -6.57
N SER A 119 14.62 15.24 -7.56
CA SER A 119 15.36 16.52 -7.45
C SER A 119 14.77 17.39 -6.34
N ARG A 120 13.45 17.42 -6.19
CA ARG A 120 12.81 18.18 -5.10
C ARG A 120 13.24 17.62 -3.75
N ILE A 121 13.30 16.30 -3.60
CA ILE A 121 13.71 15.67 -2.34
C ILE A 121 15.20 15.91 -2.08
N ASN A 122 16.03 15.69 -3.09
CA ASN A 122 17.49 15.78 -2.94
C ASN A 122 17.99 17.21 -2.73
N SER A 123 17.21 18.22 -3.10
CA SER A 123 17.63 19.62 -2.96
C SER A 123 17.11 20.29 -1.69
N ARG A 124 16.45 19.54 -0.79
CA ARG A 124 16.00 20.10 0.49
C ARG A 124 17.20 20.55 1.31
N PRO A 125 17.08 21.67 2.06
CA PRO A 125 18.21 22.18 2.84
C PRO A 125 18.42 21.36 4.12
N CYS A 126 19.66 21.23 4.52
CA CYS A 126 20.06 20.69 5.81
C CYS A 126 21.35 21.36 6.26
N ASP A 127 21.56 21.44 7.57
CA ASP A 127 22.75 22.04 8.17
C ASP A 127 23.77 20.95 8.48
N ILE A 128 24.88 20.98 7.75
CA ILE A 128 25.97 20.01 7.92
C ILE A 128 27.16 20.75 8.51
N LEU A 129 27.83 20.12 9.48
CA LEU A 129 29.04 20.67 10.07
C LEU A 129 30.20 20.48 9.10
N ILE A 130 30.62 21.58 8.47
CA ILE A 130 31.73 21.60 7.53
C ILE A 130 32.76 22.60 8.05
N SER A 131 34.00 22.15 8.19
CA SER A 131 35.09 22.93 8.72
C SER A 131 34.80 23.43 10.14
N LYS A 132 34.60 24.74 10.33
CA LYS A 132 34.45 25.30 11.66
C LYS A 132 33.02 25.60 12.09
N SER A 133 32.07 25.51 11.17
CA SER A 133 30.69 25.87 11.46
C SER A 133 29.70 25.09 10.61
N PHE A 134 28.41 25.16 11.00
CA PHE A 134 27.35 24.57 10.23
C PHE A 134 27.07 25.37 8.97
N SER A 135 27.06 24.70 7.83
CA SER A 135 26.74 25.30 6.54
C SER A 135 25.43 24.67 6.04
N THR A 136 24.55 25.52 5.46
CA THR A 136 23.32 25.02 4.85
C THR A 136 23.65 24.41 3.49
N LYS A 137 23.46 23.12 3.40
CA LYS A 137 23.70 22.36 2.19
C LYS A 137 22.42 21.62 1.81
N GLN A 138 22.47 20.92 0.70
CA GLN A 138 21.32 20.10 0.24
C GLN A 138 21.44 18.68 0.77
N TRP A 139 20.31 17.96 0.80
CA TRP A 139 20.30 16.57 1.27
C TRP A 139 21.29 15.71 0.50
N LYS A 140 21.47 15.97 -0.80
CA LYS A 140 22.39 15.19 -1.64
C LYS A 140 23.86 15.31 -1.22
N ASP A 141 24.20 16.38 -0.48
CA ASP A 141 25.57 16.63 -0.04
C ASP A 141 25.91 15.92 1.28
N LEU A 142 24.94 15.32 1.95
CA LEU A 142 25.13 14.66 3.23
C LEU A 142 25.85 13.31 3.02
N ARG A 143 26.83 13.04 3.84
CA ARG A 143 27.61 11.79 3.79
C ARG A 143 27.57 11.08 5.13
N VAL A 144 27.78 9.76 5.10
CA VAL A 144 27.89 8.97 6.32
C VAL A 144 29.07 9.48 7.15
N GLY A 145 28.82 9.70 8.43
CA GLY A 145 29.80 10.27 9.34
C GLY A 145 29.72 11.76 9.53
N ASP A 146 28.88 12.47 8.76
CA ASP A 146 28.67 13.89 8.94
C ASP A 146 27.83 14.15 10.19
N VAL A 147 28.20 15.23 10.92
CA VAL A 147 27.39 15.73 12.02
C VAL A 147 26.46 16.80 11.46
N LEU A 148 25.17 16.68 11.75
CA LEU A 148 24.19 17.63 11.25
C LEU A 148 23.35 18.18 12.39
N ARG A 149 22.79 19.36 12.15
CA ARG A 149 21.87 20.03 13.07
C ARG A 149 20.48 20.04 12.42
N ILE A 150 19.51 19.48 13.14
CA ILE A 150 18.13 19.42 12.69
C ILE A 150 17.33 20.41 13.50
N HIS A 151 16.61 21.29 12.83
CA HIS A 151 15.77 22.30 13.48
C HIS A 151 14.35 21.81 13.65
N LYS A 152 13.59 22.50 14.51
CA LYS A 152 12.18 22.19 14.75
C LYS A 152 11.40 22.16 13.44
N ASP A 153 10.54 21.15 13.31
CA ASP A 153 9.64 20.96 12.17
C ASP A 153 10.37 20.61 10.86
N GLN A 154 11.64 20.22 10.93
CA GLN A 154 12.36 19.74 9.75
C GLN A 154 12.28 18.22 9.64
N VAL A 155 12.24 17.76 8.40
CA VAL A 155 12.30 16.33 8.10
C VAL A 155 13.75 15.85 8.25
N ILE A 156 13.93 14.71 8.87
CA ILE A 156 15.27 14.16 9.11
C ILE A 156 15.77 13.55 7.79
N PRO A 157 16.95 13.98 7.31
CA PRO A 157 17.41 13.62 5.96
C PRO A 157 18.04 12.24 5.81
N ALA A 158 18.43 11.60 6.91
CA ALA A 158 19.09 10.29 6.88
C ALA A 158 18.89 9.63 8.23
N ASP A 159 19.29 8.36 8.35
CA ASP A 159 19.28 7.68 9.65
C ASP A 159 20.48 8.20 10.46
N VAL A 160 20.19 8.87 11.56
CA VAL A 160 21.23 9.53 12.37
C VAL A 160 21.18 9.06 13.82
N LEU A 161 22.35 8.98 14.42
CA LEU A 161 22.48 8.77 15.86
C LEU A 161 22.30 10.10 16.57
N LEU A 162 21.36 10.18 17.49
CA LEU A 162 21.09 11.41 18.25
C LEU A 162 22.24 11.64 19.23
N LEU A 163 22.95 12.75 19.06
CA LEU A 163 24.07 13.11 19.94
C LEU A 163 23.65 14.01 21.09
N SER A 164 22.78 14.99 20.80
CA SER A 164 22.32 15.96 21.80
C SER A 164 21.05 16.62 21.28
N SER A 165 20.28 17.19 22.20
CA SER A 165 19.08 17.97 21.85
C SER A 165 18.98 19.20 22.71
N SER A 166 18.10 20.12 22.35
CA SER A 166 17.85 21.33 23.12
C SER A 166 17.03 21.10 24.39
N GLU A 167 16.44 19.91 24.52
CA GLU A 167 15.53 19.61 25.62
C GLU A 167 16.29 19.00 26.80
N LEU A 168 15.68 19.09 27.99
CA LEU A 168 16.23 18.52 29.22
C LEU A 168 16.24 17.00 29.10
N HIS A 169 17.23 16.37 29.70
CA HIS A 169 17.40 14.91 29.74
C HIS A 169 17.65 14.30 28.35
N SER A 170 18.14 15.13 27.40
CA SER A 170 18.49 14.68 26.04
C SER A 170 17.33 14.08 25.24
N LEU A 171 16.12 14.43 25.58
CA LEU A 171 14.92 13.93 24.88
C LEU A 171 14.71 14.69 23.57
N CYS A 172 14.12 13.99 22.62
CA CYS A 172 13.81 14.52 21.30
C CYS A 172 12.49 13.88 20.85
N TYR A 173 11.59 14.68 20.30
CA TYR A 173 10.27 14.21 19.90
C TYR A 173 10.16 14.17 18.39
N VAL A 174 9.66 13.08 17.84
CA VAL A 174 9.55 12.88 16.41
C VAL A 174 8.13 12.46 16.04
N GLU A 175 7.69 12.93 14.88
CA GLU A 175 6.43 12.52 14.26
C GLU A 175 6.73 11.55 13.12
N THR A 176 6.09 10.39 13.14
CA THR A 176 6.34 9.34 12.16
C THR A 176 5.18 9.17 11.18
N ALA A 177 4.40 10.21 10.95
CA ALA A 177 3.20 10.14 10.09
C ALA A 177 3.53 9.69 8.67
N ASP A 178 4.67 10.12 8.12
CA ASP A 178 5.07 9.73 6.77
C ASP A 178 5.54 8.27 6.70
N ILE A 179 5.84 7.65 7.83
CA ILE A 179 6.30 6.26 7.87
C ILE A 179 5.15 5.30 8.16
N ASP A 180 4.40 5.55 9.25
CA ASP A 180 3.36 4.61 9.71
C ASP A 180 1.96 5.21 9.77
N GLY A 181 1.79 6.46 9.33
CA GLY A 181 0.49 7.12 9.33
C GLY A 181 0.03 7.64 10.69
N GLU A 182 0.78 7.39 11.75
CA GLU A 182 0.42 7.83 13.09
C GLU A 182 0.89 9.28 13.32
N THR A 183 0.00 10.12 13.83
CA THR A 183 0.31 11.53 14.08
C THR A 183 0.77 11.80 15.51
N ASN A 184 0.70 10.82 16.39
CA ASN A 184 1.18 10.98 17.77
C ASN A 184 2.70 11.07 17.81
N LEU A 185 3.21 11.78 18.81
CA LEU A 185 4.64 11.99 18.97
C LEU A 185 5.28 10.76 19.61
N LYS A 186 6.48 10.43 19.14
CA LYS A 186 7.33 9.42 19.73
C LYS A 186 8.61 10.08 20.22
N TYR A 187 9.20 9.53 21.28
CA TYR A 187 10.40 10.13 21.84
C TYR A 187 11.65 9.33 21.47
N ARG A 188 12.75 10.04 21.37
CA ARG A 188 14.07 9.47 21.22
C ARG A 188 14.98 10.16 22.21
N GLN A 189 16.02 9.49 22.65
CA GLN A 189 16.90 9.98 23.70
C GLN A 189 18.35 9.79 23.32
N ALA A 190 19.15 10.84 23.46
CA ALA A 190 20.59 10.77 23.28
C ALA A 190 21.23 10.12 24.51
N LEU A 191 22.44 9.60 24.32
CA LEU A 191 23.23 9.10 25.42
C LEU A 191 23.57 10.27 26.38
N ASP A 192 23.48 10.01 27.68
CA ASP A 192 23.78 11.03 28.69
C ASP A 192 25.22 11.56 28.55
N ALA A 193 26.16 10.67 28.22
CA ALA A 193 27.57 11.06 28.06
C ALA A 193 27.76 12.07 26.94
N THR A 194 27.15 11.82 25.76
CA THR A 194 27.28 12.74 24.66
C THR A 194 26.52 14.05 24.89
N HIS A 195 25.34 13.95 25.49
CA HIS A 195 24.50 15.12 25.76
C HIS A 195 25.18 16.07 26.75
N SER A 196 25.70 15.55 27.85
CA SER A 196 26.35 16.40 28.85
C SER A 196 27.63 17.03 28.33
N HIS A 197 28.41 16.28 27.55
CA HIS A 197 29.65 16.79 26.96
C HIS A 197 29.37 17.93 25.96
N LEU A 198 28.34 17.79 25.14
CA LEU A 198 28.03 18.75 24.07
C LEU A 198 27.27 19.97 24.56
N THR A 199 26.60 19.90 25.73
CA THR A 199 25.85 21.06 26.26
C THR A 199 26.67 21.95 27.21
N THR A 200 27.80 21.48 27.73
CA THR A 200 28.60 22.22 28.70
C THR A 200 29.61 23.17 28.08
N GLN A 201 29.84 23.07 26.76
CA GLN A 201 30.81 23.90 26.03
C GLN A 201 30.17 24.46 24.74
N PRO A 202 30.79 25.49 24.10
CA PRO A 202 30.30 26.00 22.81
C PRO A 202 30.21 24.87 21.82
N SER A 203 29.00 24.65 21.36
CA SER A 203 28.61 23.39 20.70
C SER A 203 29.35 23.10 19.40
N GLU A 204 29.64 24.10 18.59
CA GLU A 204 30.25 23.90 17.27
C GLU A 204 31.68 23.36 17.36
N GLU A 205 32.50 23.88 18.28
CA GLU A 205 33.87 23.42 18.46
C GLU A 205 33.91 22.01 19.02
N VAL A 206 33.04 21.70 19.99
CA VAL A 206 32.99 20.38 20.60
C VAL A 206 32.51 19.34 19.58
N LEU A 207 31.51 19.71 18.75
CA LEU A 207 31.02 18.80 17.72
C LEU A 207 32.06 18.53 16.65
N ARG A 208 32.88 19.57 16.29
CA ARG A 208 33.93 19.37 15.31
C ARG A 208 35.03 18.43 15.80
N THR A 209 35.31 18.43 17.08
CA THR A 209 36.33 17.57 17.69
C THR A 209 35.77 16.23 18.14
N PHE A 210 34.46 15.99 17.98
CA PHE A 210 33.84 14.72 18.32
C PHE A 210 34.42 13.63 17.40
N ASP A 211 35.03 12.61 17.98
CA ASP A 211 35.75 11.57 17.27
C ASP A 211 35.23 10.17 17.57
N GLY A 212 33.97 10.05 18.01
CA GLY A 212 33.39 8.75 18.31
C GLY A 212 33.29 7.85 17.08
N VAL A 213 33.37 6.56 17.32
CA VAL A 213 33.25 5.54 16.28
C VAL A 213 32.03 4.66 16.61
N VAL A 214 31.14 4.54 15.66
CA VAL A 214 29.92 3.71 15.82
C VAL A 214 30.13 2.42 15.07
N LEU A 215 29.97 1.29 15.76
CA LEU A 215 29.93 -0.05 15.17
C LEU A 215 28.53 -0.58 15.34
N CYS A 216 27.89 -0.91 14.22
CA CYS A 216 26.49 -1.28 14.25
C CYS A 216 26.17 -2.33 13.20
N GLU A 217 24.92 -2.75 13.16
CA GLU A 217 24.44 -3.74 12.21
C GLU A 217 24.49 -3.18 10.79
N GLU A 218 24.62 -4.09 9.82
CA GLU A 218 24.56 -3.72 8.40
C GLU A 218 23.21 -3.09 8.07
N PRO A 219 23.13 -2.23 7.03
CA PRO A 219 21.84 -1.65 6.64
C PRO A 219 20.78 -2.71 6.41
N ASN A 220 19.60 -2.49 6.99
CA ASN A 220 18.50 -3.45 6.94
C ASN A 220 17.17 -2.69 6.89
N ASN A 221 16.09 -3.44 6.76
CA ASN A 221 14.76 -2.87 6.63
C ASN A 221 13.95 -2.86 7.94
N ARG A 222 14.58 -3.14 9.07
CA ARG A 222 13.86 -3.18 10.36
C ARG A 222 13.73 -1.76 10.91
N LEU A 223 12.53 -1.20 10.79
CA LEU A 223 12.27 0.19 11.18
C LEU A 223 12.32 0.41 12.69
N TYR A 224 11.95 -0.59 13.49
CA TYR A 224 11.79 -0.43 14.93
C TYR A 224 12.85 -1.18 15.72
N SER A 225 13.98 -1.49 15.10
CA SER A 225 15.07 -2.22 15.73
C SER A 225 16.41 -1.68 15.23
N PHE A 226 17.27 -1.36 16.14
CA PHE A 226 18.65 -0.95 15.84
C PHE A 226 19.54 -1.45 16.94
N ARG A 227 20.69 -2.00 16.59
CA ARG A 227 21.69 -2.50 17.54
C ARG A 227 23.06 -2.00 17.12
N GLY A 228 23.80 -1.47 18.07
CA GLY A 228 25.14 -0.98 17.79
C GLY A 228 25.86 -0.57 19.07
N GLN A 229 27.07 -0.07 18.88
CA GLN A 229 27.94 0.39 19.95
C GLN A 229 28.60 1.68 19.53
N LEU A 230 28.72 2.62 20.48
CA LEU A 230 29.50 3.84 20.29
C LEU A 230 30.80 3.71 21.13
N HIS A 231 31.93 3.81 20.44
CA HIS A 231 33.26 3.82 21.09
C HIS A 231 33.78 5.25 21.11
N TRP A 232 33.84 5.84 22.29
CA TRP A 232 34.20 7.23 22.45
C TRP A 232 34.87 7.45 23.81
N GLN A 233 35.98 8.16 23.80
CA GLN A 233 36.77 8.47 25.00
C GLN A 233 37.14 7.22 25.82
N GLY A 234 37.47 6.14 25.12
CA GLY A 234 37.86 4.90 25.75
C GLY A 234 36.74 4.10 26.37
N GLN A 235 35.50 4.53 26.22
CA GLN A 235 34.31 3.84 26.74
C GLN A 235 33.44 3.32 25.61
N THR A 236 32.73 2.23 25.88
CA THR A 236 31.79 1.62 24.94
C THR A 236 30.35 1.81 25.44
N PHE A 237 29.50 2.41 24.62
CA PHE A 237 28.11 2.63 24.96
C PHE A 237 27.24 1.80 24.03
N LEU A 238 26.25 1.10 24.59
CA LEU A 238 25.30 0.31 23.81
C LEU A 238 24.25 1.24 23.20
N LEU A 239 23.93 0.99 21.93
CA LEU A 239 22.92 1.76 21.20
C LEU A 239 21.75 0.86 20.86
N ASP A 240 20.55 1.43 20.93
CA ASP A 240 19.33 0.75 20.51
C ASP A 240 18.45 1.70 19.69
N ASN A 241 17.23 1.30 19.40
CA ASN A 241 16.32 2.08 18.56
C ASN A 241 15.95 3.44 19.17
N GLU A 242 16.08 3.60 20.49
CA GLU A 242 15.74 4.88 21.15
C GLU A 242 16.75 5.98 20.85
N HIS A 243 17.94 5.62 20.40
CA HIS A 243 19.02 6.58 20.13
C HIS A 243 19.07 7.03 18.67
N ILE A 244 18.20 6.50 17.81
CA ILE A 244 18.29 6.70 16.36
C ILE A 244 17.09 7.51 15.88
N LEU A 245 17.36 8.53 15.05
CA LEU A 245 16.33 9.27 14.30
C LEU A 245 16.33 8.74 12.87
N LEU A 246 15.16 8.32 12.39
CA LEU A 246 15.03 7.71 11.07
C LEU A 246 14.72 8.76 10.02
N ARG A 247 15.24 8.53 8.82
CA ARG A 247 14.90 9.35 7.66
C ARG A 247 13.39 9.37 7.43
N GLY A 248 12.85 10.53 7.15
CA GLY A 248 11.43 10.72 6.87
C GLY A 248 10.60 11.11 8.07
N THR A 249 11.14 10.98 9.29
CA THR A 249 10.45 11.49 10.47
C THR A 249 10.66 12.99 10.59
N VAL A 250 9.75 13.66 11.29
CA VAL A 250 9.80 15.13 11.46
C VAL A 250 10.10 15.42 12.93
N LEU A 251 11.07 16.31 13.16
CA LEU A 251 11.42 16.74 14.51
C LEU A 251 10.34 17.68 15.04
N ARG A 252 9.74 17.34 16.17
CA ARG A 252 8.67 18.14 16.79
C ARG A 252 9.04 18.47 18.22
N ASN A 253 8.52 19.59 18.73
CA ASN A 253 8.67 20.03 20.13
C ASN A 253 10.11 20.05 20.63
N THR A 254 11.06 20.17 19.70
CA THR A 254 12.49 20.23 20.02
C THR A 254 13.07 21.36 19.16
N LYS A 255 13.72 22.33 19.80
CA LYS A 255 14.25 23.49 19.04
C LYS A 255 15.30 23.05 18.04
N PHE A 256 16.23 22.18 18.47
CA PHE A 256 17.24 21.62 17.58
C PHE A 256 17.76 20.31 18.15
N ALA A 257 18.36 19.51 17.28
CA ALA A 257 19.01 18.25 17.66
C ALA A 257 20.27 18.11 16.82
N TYR A 258 21.31 17.50 17.42
CA TYR A 258 22.55 17.18 16.72
C TYR A 258 22.57 15.68 16.47
N GLY A 259 22.95 15.29 15.27
CA GLY A 259 22.97 13.87 14.91
C GLY A 259 24.20 13.52 14.09
N LEU A 260 24.63 12.27 14.23
CA LEU A 260 25.71 11.69 13.44
C LEU A 260 25.09 10.74 12.42
N THR A 261 25.37 10.97 11.13
CA THR A 261 24.80 10.18 10.05
C THR A 261 25.36 8.77 10.06
N ILE A 262 24.49 7.79 10.20
CA ILE A 262 24.86 6.36 10.25
C ILE A 262 24.58 5.69 8.90
N TYR A 263 23.38 5.87 8.36
CA TYR A 263 23.00 5.34 7.04
C TYR A 263 22.48 6.51 6.20
N ALA A 264 22.89 6.52 4.95
CA ALA A 264 22.49 7.60 4.01
C ALA A 264 21.91 6.97 2.74
N GLY A 265 20.97 7.69 2.12
CA GLY A 265 20.40 7.32 0.83
C GLY A 265 19.75 5.93 0.84
N ALA A 266 20.18 5.09 -0.08
CA ALA A 266 19.60 3.76 -0.26
C ALA A 266 19.83 2.83 0.94
N ASP A 267 20.79 3.16 1.83
CA ASP A 267 21.05 2.35 3.01
C ASP A 267 20.13 2.69 4.18
N THR A 268 19.37 3.78 4.12
CA THR A 268 18.44 4.14 5.19
C THR A 268 17.36 3.08 5.33
N LYS A 269 16.84 2.92 6.55
CA LYS A 269 15.84 1.90 6.83
C LYS A 269 14.56 2.09 6.02
N ILE A 270 14.14 3.33 5.80
CA ILE A 270 12.91 3.60 5.05
C ILE A 270 13.08 3.22 3.58
N LEU A 271 14.20 3.51 2.97
CA LEU A 271 14.43 3.16 1.58
C LEU A 271 14.68 1.66 1.39
N LYS A 272 15.21 0.97 2.40
CA LYS A 272 15.31 -0.49 2.38
C LYS A 272 13.93 -1.15 2.44
N ASN A 273 12.95 -0.46 3.01
CA ASN A 273 11.57 -0.95 3.10
C ASN A 273 10.75 -0.68 1.84
N CYS A 274 11.26 0.13 0.90
CA CYS A 274 10.49 0.48 -0.31
C CYS A 274 10.36 -0.68 -1.29
N GLY A 275 11.18 -1.73 -1.15
CA GLY A 275 11.11 -2.89 -2.04
C GLY A 275 11.66 -2.61 -3.42
N LYS A 276 11.67 -3.64 -4.26
CA LYS A 276 12.15 -3.55 -5.62
C LYS A 276 11.04 -3.11 -6.56
N LEU A 277 11.41 -2.33 -7.57
CA LEU A 277 10.47 -1.96 -8.63
C LEU A 277 10.11 -3.20 -9.43
N ARG A 278 8.82 -3.51 -9.55
CA ARG A 278 8.33 -4.68 -10.28
C ARG A 278 7.53 -4.24 -11.49
N VAL A 279 7.76 -4.89 -12.63
CA VAL A 279 6.94 -4.70 -13.82
C VAL A 279 5.66 -5.50 -13.62
N LYS A 280 4.52 -4.82 -13.70
CA LYS A 280 3.21 -5.43 -13.47
C LYS A 280 2.51 -5.70 -14.80
N THR A 281 1.99 -6.91 -14.96
CA THR A 281 1.20 -7.31 -16.11
C THR A 281 -0.17 -7.78 -15.65
N THR A 282 -1.18 -7.61 -16.51
CA THR A 282 -2.53 -8.04 -16.19
C THR A 282 -2.70 -9.53 -16.51
N HIS A 283 -3.67 -10.15 -15.86
CA HIS A 283 -4.06 -11.53 -16.17
C HIS A 283 -4.47 -11.66 -17.62
N LEU A 284 -5.24 -10.70 -18.13
CA LEU A 284 -5.72 -10.70 -19.51
C LEU A 284 -4.55 -10.65 -20.49
N GLU A 285 -3.54 -9.83 -20.20
CA GLU A 285 -2.35 -9.72 -21.03
C GLU A 285 -1.55 -11.04 -21.05
N ARG A 286 -1.45 -11.70 -19.90
CA ARG A 286 -0.73 -12.98 -19.83
C ARG A 286 -1.43 -14.07 -20.64
N VAL A 287 -2.76 -14.16 -20.53
CA VAL A 287 -3.54 -15.13 -21.32
C VAL A 287 -3.43 -14.79 -22.80
N PHE A 288 -3.49 -13.52 -23.15
CA PHE A 288 -3.39 -13.08 -24.52
C PHE A 288 -2.03 -13.42 -25.12
N ASN A 289 -0.94 -13.30 -24.34
CA ASN A 289 0.39 -13.68 -24.82
C ASN A 289 0.47 -15.17 -25.17
N LYS A 290 -0.19 -16.03 -24.39
CA LYS A 290 -0.26 -17.45 -24.71
C LYS A 290 -0.97 -17.68 -26.04
N VAL A 291 -2.06 -16.95 -26.28
CA VAL A 291 -2.81 -17.05 -27.53
C VAL A 291 -1.95 -16.54 -28.70
N VAL A 292 -1.21 -15.46 -28.50
CA VAL A 292 -0.30 -14.90 -29.52
C VAL A 292 0.76 -15.94 -29.91
N ILE A 293 1.35 -16.61 -28.93
CA ILE A 293 2.33 -17.67 -29.20
C ILE A 293 1.69 -18.79 -30.02
N GLY A 294 0.47 -19.17 -29.65
CA GLY A 294 -0.29 -20.18 -30.41
C GLY A 294 -0.56 -19.75 -31.83
N ILE A 295 -0.92 -18.48 -32.05
CA ILE A 295 -1.15 -17.94 -33.43
C ILE A 295 0.15 -17.96 -34.25
N VAL A 296 1.26 -17.54 -33.63
CA VAL A 296 2.56 -17.51 -34.33
C VAL A 296 2.97 -18.94 -34.73
N LEU A 297 2.81 -19.91 -33.81
CA LEU A 297 3.12 -21.30 -34.12
C LEU A 297 2.21 -21.83 -35.24
N SER A 298 0.93 -21.46 -35.21
CA SER A 298 -0.03 -21.85 -36.28
C SER A 298 0.36 -21.24 -37.61
N VAL A 299 0.82 -19.99 -37.64
CA VAL A 299 1.30 -19.34 -38.84
C VAL A 299 2.51 -20.09 -39.43
N LEU A 300 3.46 -20.43 -38.55
CA LEU A 300 4.67 -21.16 -38.97
C LEU A 300 4.31 -22.53 -39.52
N LEU A 301 3.41 -23.28 -38.93
CA LEU A 301 3.00 -24.60 -39.38
C LEU A 301 2.21 -24.50 -40.68
N THR A 302 1.34 -23.49 -40.78
CA THR A 302 0.55 -23.29 -42.03
C THR A 302 1.47 -22.91 -43.18
N ALA A 303 2.46 -22.04 -42.93
CA ALA A 303 3.45 -21.67 -43.92
C ALA A 303 4.26 -22.89 -44.36
N LEU A 304 4.62 -23.78 -43.44
CA LEU A 304 5.33 -25.01 -43.74
C LEU A 304 4.46 -25.90 -44.63
N PHE A 305 3.20 -26.07 -44.34
CA PHE A 305 2.28 -26.86 -45.13
C PHE A 305 2.15 -26.30 -46.53
N LEU A 306 1.99 -24.98 -46.64
CA LEU A 306 1.87 -24.32 -47.96
C LEU A 306 3.19 -24.37 -48.75
N ALA A 307 4.33 -24.31 -48.05
CA ALA A 307 5.63 -24.43 -48.67
C ALA A 307 5.85 -25.83 -49.25
N ILE A 308 5.43 -26.85 -48.52
CA ILE A 308 5.49 -28.24 -48.99
C ILE A 308 4.58 -28.39 -50.23
N GLY A 309 3.39 -27.80 -50.19
CA GLY A 309 2.49 -27.77 -51.31
C GLY A 309 3.13 -27.11 -52.56
N CYS A 310 3.84 -26.02 -52.32
CA CYS A 310 4.56 -25.31 -53.38
C CYS A 310 5.64 -26.20 -53.97
N GLY A 311 6.41 -26.90 -53.15
CA GLY A 311 7.43 -27.82 -53.59
C GLY A 311 6.88 -28.94 -54.44
N VAL A 312 5.76 -29.55 -54.00
CA VAL A 312 5.11 -30.60 -54.73
C VAL A 312 4.59 -30.10 -56.09
N PHE A 313 3.95 -28.92 -56.09
CA PHE A 313 3.43 -28.30 -57.32
C PHE A 313 4.55 -28.00 -58.30
N THR A 314 5.66 -27.47 -57.79
CA THR A 314 6.84 -27.17 -58.62
C THR A 314 7.41 -28.47 -59.23
N SER A 315 7.47 -29.54 -58.41
CA SER A 315 7.93 -30.84 -58.86
C SER A 315 7.04 -31.38 -59.98
N GLN A 316 5.72 -31.23 -59.84
CA GLN A 316 4.78 -31.67 -60.86
C GLN A 316 4.94 -30.86 -62.16
N ILE A 317 5.19 -29.53 -62.09
CA ILE A 317 5.42 -28.70 -63.23
C ILE A 317 6.73 -29.14 -63.95
N MET A 318 7.77 -29.47 -63.16
CA MET A 318 9.04 -29.90 -63.75
C MET A 318 8.88 -31.21 -64.46
N ARG A 319 8.04 -32.13 -64.00
CA ARG A 319 7.73 -33.37 -64.71
C ARG A 319 7.06 -33.11 -66.02
N GLN A 320 6.26 -32.03 -66.16
CA GLN A 320 5.56 -31.65 -67.39
C GLN A 320 6.30 -30.59 -68.19
N ARG A 321 7.60 -30.39 -67.90
CA ARG A 321 8.40 -29.36 -68.47
C ARG A 321 8.48 -29.44 -69.99
N GLU A 322 8.51 -30.67 -70.64
CA GLU A 322 8.53 -30.85 -72.01
C GLU A 322 7.28 -30.33 -72.73
N LEU A 323 6.12 -30.40 -72.05
CA LEU A 323 4.86 -29.90 -72.55
C LEU A 323 4.69 -28.41 -72.28
N LEU A 324 5.31 -27.88 -71.23
CA LEU A 324 5.20 -26.52 -70.84
C LEU A 324 6.55 -25.82 -70.85
N SER A 325 7.19 -25.86 -72.04
CA SER A 325 8.55 -25.34 -72.29
C SER A 325 8.68 -23.83 -72.05
N THR A 326 7.55 -23.10 -72.01
CA THR A 326 7.56 -21.65 -71.80
C THR A 326 7.66 -21.32 -70.29
N LEU A 327 7.46 -22.29 -69.45
CA LEU A 327 7.59 -22.07 -67.96
C LEU A 327 9.03 -22.23 -67.53
N ALA A 328 9.64 -21.13 -67.16
CA ALA A 328 11.05 -21.11 -66.79
C ALA A 328 11.17 -21.44 -65.31
N VAL A 329 11.51 -22.71 -65.03
CA VAL A 329 11.76 -23.13 -63.61
C VAL A 329 13.28 -23.19 -63.46
N PHE A 330 13.82 -22.19 -62.68
CA PHE A 330 15.28 -22.03 -62.59
C PHE A 330 15.86 -22.60 -61.30
N SER A 331 15.03 -23.15 -60.38
CA SER A 331 15.47 -23.66 -59.08
C SER A 331 14.86 -25.02 -58.85
N THR A 332 15.49 -25.76 -57.90
CA THR A 332 14.95 -27.06 -57.44
C THR A 332 13.65 -26.86 -56.71
N PRO A 333 12.76 -27.87 -56.76
CA PRO A 333 11.50 -27.76 -55.95
C PRO A 333 11.73 -27.51 -54.50
N ALA A 334 12.78 -28.09 -53.90
CA ALA A 334 13.11 -27.87 -52.47
C ALA A 334 13.47 -26.42 -52.20
N TYR A 335 14.24 -25.78 -53.06
CA TYR A 335 14.63 -24.39 -52.91
C TYR A 335 13.43 -23.45 -53.09
N THR A 336 12.59 -23.74 -54.08
CA THR A 336 11.36 -22.95 -54.26
C THR A 336 10.46 -23.06 -53.07
N GLY A 337 10.28 -24.26 -52.52
CA GLY A 337 9.50 -24.46 -51.31
C GLY A 337 10.09 -23.72 -50.12
N PHE A 338 11.40 -23.72 -49.95
CA PHE A 338 12.09 -23.01 -48.89
C PHE A 338 11.82 -21.50 -48.99
N LEU A 339 11.90 -20.93 -50.19
CA LEU A 339 11.60 -19.50 -50.36
C LEU A 339 10.13 -19.19 -50.08
N MET A 340 9.23 -20.07 -50.51
CA MET A 340 7.81 -19.86 -50.28
C MET A 340 7.43 -19.98 -48.79
N TYR A 341 8.17 -20.77 -48.03
CA TYR A 341 7.95 -20.82 -46.58
C TYR A 341 8.05 -19.41 -45.98
N TRP A 342 9.13 -18.73 -46.29
CA TRP A 342 9.34 -17.38 -45.79
C TRP A 342 8.35 -16.40 -46.38
N GLY A 343 8.01 -16.57 -47.65
CA GLY A 343 6.99 -15.73 -48.28
C GLY A 343 5.63 -15.85 -47.63
N TYR A 344 5.22 -17.07 -47.25
CA TYR A 344 3.95 -17.28 -46.60
C TYR A 344 3.98 -16.81 -45.15
N ILE A 345 5.12 -16.90 -44.47
CA ILE A 345 5.24 -16.32 -43.14
C ILE A 345 4.95 -14.81 -43.18
N ILE A 346 5.54 -14.14 -44.19
CA ILE A 346 5.31 -12.69 -44.37
C ILE A 346 3.84 -12.43 -44.75
N LEU A 347 3.30 -13.23 -45.69
CA LEU A 347 1.94 -13.01 -46.20
C LEU A 347 0.88 -13.19 -45.07
N LEU A 348 1.11 -14.15 -44.18
CA LEU A 348 0.18 -14.42 -43.06
C LEU A 348 0.45 -13.55 -41.85
N SER A 349 1.47 -12.68 -41.89
CA SER A 349 1.79 -11.82 -40.71
C SER A 349 0.65 -10.88 -40.32
N PRO A 350 -0.27 -10.41 -41.18
CA PRO A 350 -1.38 -9.58 -40.75
C PRO A 350 -2.35 -10.26 -39.75
N ALA A 351 -2.21 -11.57 -39.49
CA ALA A 351 -2.97 -12.23 -38.46
C ALA A 351 -2.65 -11.66 -37.08
N MET A 352 -1.42 -11.15 -36.92
CA MET A 352 -0.97 -10.47 -35.70
C MET A 352 -0.35 -9.12 -36.06
N PRO A 353 -1.18 -8.10 -36.33
CA PRO A 353 -0.63 -6.81 -36.77
C PRO A 353 -0.09 -5.98 -35.62
N ILE A 354 0.85 -5.11 -35.93
CA ILE A 354 1.39 -4.15 -34.93
C ILE A 354 0.28 -3.19 -34.47
N ALA A 355 -0.69 -2.91 -35.33
CA ALA A 355 -1.80 -2.00 -35.00
C ALA A 355 -2.57 -2.45 -33.77
N LEU A 356 -2.61 -3.76 -33.51
CA LEU A 356 -3.26 -4.28 -32.27
C LEU A 356 -2.61 -3.66 -31.03
N TYR A 357 -1.29 -3.63 -30.98
CA TYR A 357 -0.58 -3.14 -29.81
C TYR A 357 -0.63 -1.61 -29.73
N ILE A 358 -0.60 -0.92 -30.86
CA ILE A 358 -0.78 0.55 -30.88
C ILE A 358 -2.17 0.90 -30.36
N THR A 359 -3.20 0.22 -30.86
CA THR A 359 -4.58 0.43 -30.43
C THR A 359 -4.76 0.11 -28.95
N PHE A 360 -4.12 -0.96 -28.47
CA PHE A 360 -4.15 -1.37 -27.06
C PHE A 360 -3.59 -0.24 -26.17
N GLU A 361 -2.46 0.35 -26.56
CA GLU A 361 -1.88 1.46 -25.81
C GLU A 361 -2.80 2.68 -25.78
N VAL A 362 -3.42 3.01 -26.92
CA VAL A 362 -4.35 4.13 -26.99
C VAL A 362 -5.56 3.88 -26.08
N ILE A 363 -6.10 2.67 -26.11
CA ILE A 363 -7.27 2.30 -25.29
C ILE A 363 -6.92 2.39 -23.81
N HIS A 364 -5.76 1.88 -23.40
CA HIS A 364 -5.32 1.96 -22.01
C HIS A 364 -5.20 3.41 -21.55
N THR A 365 -4.64 4.26 -22.40
CA THR A 365 -4.47 5.68 -22.07
C THR A 365 -5.83 6.36 -21.89
N ILE A 366 -6.79 6.07 -22.79
CA ILE A 366 -8.12 6.68 -22.71
C ILE A 366 -8.89 6.15 -21.48
N HIS A 367 -8.78 4.85 -21.17
CA HIS A 367 -9.38 4.30 -19.95
C HIS A 367 -8.84 4.98 -18.71
N SER A 368 -7.54 5.26 -18.69
CA SER A 368 -6.91 5.97 -17.58
C SER A 368 -7.45 7.40 -17.47
N LYS A 369 -7.67 8.05 -18.61
CA LYS A 369 -8.27 9.40 -18.62
C LYS A 369 -9.73 9.37 -18.12
N PHE A 370 -10.49 8.32 -18.46
CA PHE A 370 -11.86 8.17 -17.96
C PHE A 370 -11.86 8.09 -16.43
N ILE A 371 -10.92 7.37 -15.85
CA ILE A 371 -10.80 7.28 -14.38
C ILE A 371 -10.50 8.67 -13.80
N GLY A 372 -9.56 9.39 -14.40
CA GLY A 372 -9.19 10.73 -13.91
C GLY A 372 -10.28 11.78 -14.07
N TRP A 373 -11.13 11.61 -15.07
CA TRP A 373 -12.20 12.58 -15.36
C TRP A 373 -13.47 12.32 -14.58
N ASP A 374 -13.57 11.22 -13.82
CA ASP A 374 -14.79 10.88 -13.08
C ASP A 374 -14.96 11.85 -11.91
N LEU A 375 -16.00 12.67 -11.96
CA LEU A 375 -16.29 13.63 -10.89
C LEU A 375 -16.78 12.97 -9.61
N GLU A 376 -17.28 11.74 -9.68
CA GLU A 376 -17.74 11.01 -8.49
C GLU A 376 -16.56 10.43 -7.70
N MET A 377 -15.36 10.47 -8.26
CA MET A 377 -14.12 10.14 -7.55
C MET A 377 -13.25 11.38 -7.34
N TYR A 378 -13.84 12.57 -7.45
CA TYR A 378 -13.16 13.84 -7.24
C TYR A 378 -13.36 14.31 -5.80
N TRP A 379 -12.26 14.66 -5.12
CA TRP A 379 -12.29 15.13 -3.73
C TRP A 379 -12.13 16.65 -3.72
N GLN A 380 -13.25 17.33 -3.49
CA GLN A 380 -13.30 18.79 -3.61
C GLN A 380 -12.43 19.52 -2.57
N PRO A 381 -12.38 19.08 -1.28
CA PRO A 381 -11.58 19.83 -0.31
C PRO A 381 -10.12 19.98 -0.65
N THR A 382 -9.50 18.99 -1.31
CA THR A 382 -8.10 19.04 -1.73
C THR A 382 -7.92 19.26 -3.21
N ASP A 383 -9.03 19.37 -3.97
CA ASP A 383 -9.03 19.57 -5.43
C ASP A 383 -8.22 18.47 -6.12
N LYS A 384 -8.46 17.20 -5.71
CA LYS A 384 -7.71 16.07 -6.27
C LYS A 384 -8.65 15.08 -6.93
N PRO A 385 -8.49 14.84 -8.23
CA PRO A 385 -9.20 13.74 -8.88
C PRO A 385 -8.48 12.41 -8.64
N ALA A 386 -9.17 11.30 -8.95
CA ALA A 386 -8.51 10.00 -9.01
C ALA A 386 -7.48 10.01 -10.14
N GLN A 387 -6.40 9.26 -9.97
CA GLN A 387 -5.33 9.19 -10.95
C GLN A 387 -5.00 7.73 -11.26
N ALA A 388 -4.87 7.42 -12.54
CA ALA A 388 -4.32 6.15 -13.00
C ALA A 388 -2.85 6.39 -13.33
N ARG A 389 -1.96 6.15 -12.38
CA ARG A 389 -0.55 6.41 -12.56
C ARG A 389 0.13 5.36 -13.42
N ASN A 390 -0.40 4.13 -13.41
CA ASN A 390 0.02 3.07 -14.32
C ASN A 390 -1.12 2.81 -15.29
N THR A 391 -0.97 3.23 -16.53
CA THR A 391 -2.04 3.20 -17.51
C THR A 391 -2.35 1.79 -18.01
N SER A 392 -1.47 0.81 -17.77
CA SER A 392 -1.62 -0.53 -18.33
C SER A 392 -2.39 -1.50 -17.44
N LEU A 393 -2.89 -1.08 -16.28
CA LEU A 393 -3.54 -1.99 -15.31
C LEU A 393 -5.03 -1.75 -15.14
N SER A 394 -5.68 -0.94 -15.98
CA SER A 394 -7.09 -0.60 -15.76
C SER A 394 -8.00 -1.82 -15.84
N GLU A 395 -7.71 -2.81 -16.68
CA GLU A 395 -8.52 -4.02 -16.78
C GLU A 395 -8.34 -4.95 -15.57
N GLU A 396 -7.20 -4.88 -14.89
CA GLU A 396 -6.94 -5.71 -13.71
C GLU A 396 -7.88 -5.33 -12.56
N LEU A 397 -8.35 -4.08 -12.53
CA LEU A 397 -9.31 -3.61 -11.52
C LEU A 397 -10.61 -4.41 -11.56
N GLY A 398 -10.96 -4.98 -12.70
CA GLY A 398 -12.17 -5.79 -12.82
C GLY A 398 -12.01 -7.23 -12.39
N ARG A 399 -10.85 -7.62 -11.89
CA ARG A 399 -10.54 -9.01 -11.53
C ARG A 399 -10.05 -9.17 -10.10
N VAL A 400 -10.15 -8.13 -9.26
CA VAL A 400 -9.61 -8.17 -7.91
C VAL A 400 -10.39 -9.15 -7.05
N ASP A 401 -9.69 -10.09 -6.43
CA ASP A 401 -10.26 -11.08 -5.50
C ASP A 401 -9.97 -10.74 -4.05
N TYR A 402 -8.81 -10.15 -3.76
CA TYR A 402 -8.36 -9.86 -2.42
C TYR A 402 -7.95 -8.40 -2.33
N LEU A 403 -8.47 -7.71 -1.33
CA LEU A 403 -8.07 -6.34 -0.98
C LEU A 403 -7.35 -6.40 0.35
N LEU A 404 -6.09 -5.98 0.36
CA LEU A 404 -5.29 -5.91 1.57
C LEU A 404 -5.11 -4.43 1.91
N SER A 405 -5.72 -4.01 3.00
CA SER A 405 -5.83 -2.60 3.36
C SER A 405 -5.03 -2.30 4.62
N ASP A 406 -4.31 -1.19 4.61
CA ASP A 406 -3.78 -0.60 5.83
C ASP A 406 -4.94 -0.05 6.66
N LYS A 407 -4.75 0.08 7.98
CA LYS A 407 -5.79 0.63 8.87
C LYS A 407 -5.62 2.13 9.06
N THR A 408 -4.44 2.54 9.56
CA THR A 408 -4.22 3.90 10.03
C THR A 408 -4.06 4.85 8.84
N GLY A 409 -4.93 5.86 8.76
CA GLY A 409 -4.89 6.83 7.67
C GLY A 409 -5.58 6.38 6.39
N THR A 410 -5.82 5.08 6.23
CA THR A 410 -6.52 4.52 5.07
C THR A 410 -7.99 4.30 5.39
N LEU A 411 -8.27 3.52 6.44
CA LEU A 411 -9.63 3.31 6.93
C LEU A 411 -10.04 4.39 7.95
N THR A 412 -9.09 4.93 8.69
CA THR A 412 -9.33 5.91 9.74
C THR A 412 -8.84 7.30 9.33
N GLN A 413 -9.38 8.32 10.02
CA GLN A 413 -8.97 9.71 9.79
C GLN A 413 -7.81 10.14 10.69
N ASN A 414 -7.27 9.24 11.51
CA ASN A 414 -6.29 9.57 12.56
C ASN A 414 -6.84 10.57 13.57
N ARG A 415 -8.16 10.56 13.77
CA ARG A 415 -8.84 11.42 14.76
C ARG A 415 -9.55 10.55 15.76
N LEU A 416 -9.27 10.79 17.03
CA LEU A 416 -9.97 10.15 18.13
C LEU A 416 -10.86 11.19 18.77
N LEU A 417 -12.14 10.85 18.93
CA LEU A 417 -13.14 11.76 19.48
C LEU A 417 -13.78 11.16 20.72
N LEU A 418 -13.85 11.92 21.81
CA LEU A 418 -14.63 11.50 22.96
C LEU A 418 -16.11 11.68 22.63
N ARG A 419 -16.81 10.56 22.50
CA ARG A 419 -18.21 10.57 22.07
C ARG A 419 -19.18 10.38 23.24
N GLN A 420 -18.77 9.61 24.23
CA GLN A 420 -19.61 9.35 25.41
C GLN A 420 -18.74 9.19 26.64
N CYS A 421 -19.32 9.36 27.78
CA CYS A 421 -18.68 9.01 29.05
C CYS A 421 -19.76 8.58 30.05
N CYS A 422 -19.35 7.77 31.00
CA CYS A 422 -20.19 7.39 32.11
C CYS A 422 -19.52 7.90 33.39
N ILE A 423 -20.21 8.77 34.10
CA ILE A 423 -19.67 9.38 35.34
C ILE A 423 -20.68 9.15 36.46
N ALA A 424 -20.23 8.55 37.55
CA ALA A 424 -21.12 8.25 38.69
C ALA A 424 -22.35 7.43 38.27
N GLY A 425 -22.15 6.54 37.29
CA GLY A 425 -23.21 5.68 36.80
C GLY A 425 -24.14 6.29 35.78
N GLU A 426 -23.97 7.58 35.43
CA GLU A 426 -24.80 8.24 34.43
C GLU A 426 -24.07 8.37 33.10
N ILE A 427 -24.72 8.00 32.00
CA ILE A 427 -24.15 8.07 30.66
C ILE A 427 -24.45 9.44 30.06
N TYR A 428 -23.42 10.08 29.53
CA TYR A 428 -23.52 11.37 28.85
C TYR A 428 -23.08 11.18 27.38
N GLY A 429 -23.77 11.89 26.49
CA GLY A 429 -23.48 11.85 25.08
C GLY A 429 -24.28 10.76 24.36
N ASP A 430 -24.19 10.76 23.03
CA ASP A 430 -24.92 9.81 22.20
C ASP A 430 -24.07 9.48 20.96
N ALA A 431 -23.55 8.28 20.91
CA ALA A 431 -22.71 7.82 19.80
C ALA A 431 -23.51 7.38 18.57
N SER A 432 -24.85 7.25 18.70
CA SER A 432 -25.69 6.90 17.56
C SER A 432 -25.82 8.06 16.56
N VAL A 433 -25.56 9.29 17.01
CA VAL A 433 -25.56 10.47 16.13
C VAL A 433 -24.17 10.61 15.51
N ILE A 434 -24.12 10.91 14.21
CA ILE A 434 -22.84 11.14 13.51
C ILE A 434 -22.14 12.35 14.12
N ALA A 435 -20.81 12.31 14.24
CA ALA A 435 -20.05 13.36 14.91
C ALA A 435 -20.31 14.75 14.34
N GLU A 436 -20.47 14.86 13.03
CA GLU A 436 -20.75 16.14 12.36
C GLU A 436 -22.14 16.68 12.67
N GLU A 437 -23.07 15.83 13.07
CA GLU A 437 -24.45 16.21 13.36
C GLU A 437 -24.69 16.46 14.84
N VAL A 438 -23.70 16.26 15.68
CA VAL A 438 -23.81 16.54 17.12
C VAL A 438 -24.04 18.04 17.31
N GLN A 439 -25.09 18.40 18.06
CA GLN A 439 -25.37 19.81 18.33
C GLN A 439 -24.27 20.37 19.23
N PRO A 440 -23.62 21.47 18.83
CA PRO A 440 -22.57 22.04 19.66
C PRO A 440 -23.16 22.63 20.94
N MET A 441 -22.48 22.38 22.04
CA MET A 441 -22.85 22.99 23.33
C MET A 441 -22.33 24.42 23.39
N ASP A 442 -23.01 25.24 24.17
CA ASP A 442 -22.54 26.61 24.43
C ASP A 442 -21.39 26.55 25.44
N LEU A 443 -20.16 26.62 24.94
CA LEU A 443 -18.96 26.65 25.78
C LEU A 443 -18.28 28.03 25.74
N SER A 444 -19.03 29.08 25.40
CA SER A 444 -18.49 30.44 25.31
C SER A 444 -17.95 30.95 26.63
N TRP A 445 -18.43 30.40 27.75
CA TRP A 445 -17.92 30.71 29.08
C TRP A 445 -16.48 30.27 29.31
N ASN A 446 -15.98 29.34 28.47
CA ASN A 446 -14.64 28.79 28.61
C ASN A 446 -13.73 29.45 27.57
N PRO A 447 -12.77 30.29 27.99
CA PRO A 447 -11.91 30.96 27.02
C PRO A 447 -10.94 30.02 26.30
N PHE A 448 -10.73 28.81 26.83
CA PHE A 448 -9.84 27.81 26.19
C PHE A 448 -10.58 26.88 25.26
N SER A 449 -11.89 27.02 25.12
CA SER A 449 -12.66 26.18 24.19
C SER A 449 -12.33 26.52 22.75
N CYS A 450 -12.05 25.50 21.94
CA CYS A 450 -11.77 25.67 20.50
C CYS A 450 -12.72 24.83 19.64
N GLY A 451 -13.82 24.36 20.20
CA GLY A 451 -14.85 23.65 19.47
C GLY A 451 -14.55 22.21 19.10
N GLY A 452 -13.60 21.58 19.78
CA GLY A 452 -13.19 20.22 19.48
C GLY A 452 -13.92 19.11 20.22
N LEU A 453 -15.05 19.41 20.85
CA LEU A 453 -15.82 18.41 21.61
C LEU A 453 -17.00 17.93 20.78
N TYR A 454 -17.11 16.62 20.61
CA TYR A 454 -18.17 15.99 19.80
C TYR A 454 -19.14 15.17 20.65
N MET A 455 -19.36 15.64 21.88
CA MET A 455 -20.30 15.05 22.82
C MET A 455 -21.25 16.15 23.29
N SER A 456 -22.53 15.95 23.05
CA SER A 456 -23.54 16.90 23.52
C SER A 456 -24.14 16.43 24.85
N ALA A 457 -23.78 17.13 25.91
CA ALA A 457 -24.24 16.77 27.25
C ALA A 457 -24.49 18.04 28.08
N PRO A 458 -25.57 18.80 27.82
CA PRO A 458 -25.81 20.04 28.53
C PRO A 458 -25.98 19.84 30.05
N SER A 459 -26.57 18.70 30.44
CA SER A 459 -26.75 18.40 31.87
C SER A 459 -25.42 18.21 32.58
N LEU A 460 -24.41 17.64 31.89
CA LEU A 460 -23.07 17.50 32.44
C LEU A 460 -22.41 18.86 32.63
N VAL A 461 -22.55 19.76 31.68
CA VAL A 461 -22.01 21.12 31.80
C VAL A 461 -22.63 21.86 32.97
N GLU A 462 -23.95 21.75 33.13
CA GLU A 462 -24.65 22.36 34.26
C GLU A 462 -24.14 21.83 35.60
N ARG A 463 -23.97 20.52 35.73
CA ARG A 463 -23.46 19.90 36.94
C ARG A 463 -22.03 20.32 37.23
N LEU A 464 -21.19 20.41 36.21
CA LEU A 464 -19.80 20.80 36.39
C LEU A 464 -19.67 22.25 36.80
N ARG A 465 -20.42 23.15 36.16
CA ARG A 465 -20.35 24.59 36.45
C ARG A 465 -20.96 24.89 37.83
N GLY A 466 -22.02 24.18 38.19
CA GLY A 466 -22.66 24.32 39.49
C GLY A 466 -21.96 23.56 40.61
N ARG A 467 -20.95 22.76 40.27
CA ARG A 467 -20.21 21.91 41.22
C ARG A 467 -21.16 21.02 42.04
N GLN A 468 -22.21 20.52 41.40
CA GLN A 468 -23.25 19.72 42.06
C GLN A 468 -22.80 18.26 42.26
N CYS A 469 -21.85 17.78 41.46
CA CYS A 469 -21.38 16.40 41.55
C CYS A 469 -19.86 16.39 41.76
N PRO A 470 -19.41 16.05 42.99
CA PRO A 470 -17.95 15.98 43.22
C PRO A 470 -17.25 14.91 42.37
N ILE A 471 -17.94 13.82 42.07
CA ILE A 471 -17.37 12.74 41.28
C ILE A 471 -17.10 13.19 39.83
N SER A 472 -18.00 13.99 39.25
CA SER A 472 -17.78 14.56 37.90
C SER A 472 -16.57 15.49 37.88
N SER A 473 -16.42 16.33 38.91
CA SER A 473 -15.26 17.21 39.04
C SER A 473 -13.97 16.41 39.15
N GLN A 474 -13.99 15.37 40.01
CA GLN A 474 -12.81 14.49 40.13
C GLN A 474 -12.48 13.74 38.86
N PHE A 475 -13.51 13.33 38.10
CA PHE A 475 -13.32 12.63 36.84
C PHE A 475 -12.54 13.51 35.86
N PHE A 476 -12.93 14.77 35.70
CA PHE A 476 -12.25 15.67 34.79
C PHE A 476 -10.91 16.14 35.32
N THR A 477 -10.76 16.22 36.66
CA THR A 477 -9.45 16.46 37.28
C THR A 477 -8.49 15.32 36.94
N ALA A 478 -8.96 14.08 36.99
CA ALA A 478 -8.15 12.90 36.61
C ALA A 478 -7.75 12.96 35.14
N LEU A 479 -8.68 13.34 34.27
CA LEU A 479 -8.35 13.45 32.83
C LEU A 479 -7.33 14.55 32.57
N ALA A 480 -7.38 15.65 33.35
CA ALA A 480 -6.45 16.76 33.19
C ALA A 480 -5.08 16.48 33.79
N LEU A 481 -4.96 15.54 34.73
CA LEU A 481 -3.71 15.26 35.42
C LEU A 481 -3.02 13.97 34.98
N CYS A 482 -3.79 12.91 34.72
CA CYS A 482 -3.24 11.58 34.48
C CYS A 482 -2.93 11.39 33.01
N HIS A 483 -1.80 11.92 32.57
CA HIS A 483 -1.36 11.83 31.17
C HIS A 483 0.10 12.26 31.03
N THR A 484 0.63 12.12 29.82
CA THR A 484 1.97 12.61 29.47
C THR A 484 1.91 13.63 28.33
N VAL A 485 0.77 14.28 28.13
CA VAL A 485 0.56 15.28 27.09
C VAL A 485 1.42 16.50 27.35
N MET A 486 1.95 17.11 26.29
CA MET A 486 2.70 18.36 26.36
C MET A 486 1.85 19.50 25.81
N ALA A 487 1.82 20.60 26.55
CA ALA A 487 1.09 21.79 26.15
C ALA A 487 2.04 22.81 25.53
N GLU A 488 1.61 23.42 24.43
CA GLU A 488 2.37 24.45 23.75
C GLU A 488 1.45 25.61 23.41
N GLY A 489 1.81 26.80 23.86
CA GLY A 489 1.06 28.02 23.52
C GLY A 489 1.52 28.53 22.15
N LYS A 490 0.60 28.52 21.18
CA LYS A 490 0.87 28.96 19.81
C LYS A 490 -0.24 29.92 19.37
N ASP A 491 0.12 31.15 19.06
CA ASP A 491 -0.81 32.18 18.54
C ASP A 491 -2.04 32.37 19.41
N ASP A 492 -1.85 32.51 20.72
CA ASP A 492 -2.91 32.68 21.72
C ASP A 492 -3.84 31.46 21.85
N THR A 493 -3.52 30.32 21.23
CA THR A 493 -4.23 29.08 21.41
C THR A 493 -3.34 28.06 22.09
N LEU A 494 -3.95 27.25 22.94
CA LEU A 494 -3.25 26.19 23.67
C LEU A 494 -3.35 24.91 22.84
N ALA A 495 -2.20 24.41 22.37
CA ALA A 495 -2.13 23.20 21.58
C ALA A 495 -1.53 22.05 22.41
N TYR A 496 -2.14 20.88 22.31
CA TYR A 496 -1.67 19.67 23.01
C TYR A 496 -1.02 18.73 22.01
N GLN A 497 0.09 18.13 22.42
CA GLN A 497 0.77 17.07 21.66
C GLN A 497 1.08 15.92 22.60
N ALA A 498 0.82 14.71 22.14
CA ALA A 498 0.92 13.54 23.00
C ALA A 498 1.57 12.37 22.25
N ALA A 499 2.18 11.46 23.03
CA ALA A 499 2.66 10.19 22.51
C ALA A 499 1.50 9.22 22.25
N SER A 500 0.34 9.46 22.85
CA SER A 500 -0.86 8.65 22.65
C SER A 500 -2.00 9.53 22.15
N PRO A 501 -2.62 9.19 21.00
CA PRO A 501 -3.78 9.98 20.51
C PRO A 501 -4.97 9.92 21.50
N ASP A 502 -5.11 8.83 22.25
CA ASP A 502 -6.15 8.70 23.28
C ASP A 502 -5.98 9.79 24.34
N GLU A 503 -4.76 9.99 24.80
CA GLU A 503 -4.48 11.02 25.82
C GLU A 503 -4.78 12.42 25.29
N GLU A 504 -4.39 12.69 24.05
CA GLU A 504 -4.66 13.99 23.44
C GLU A 504 -6.16 14.25 23.36
N ALA A 505 -6.96 13.25 23.00
CA ALA A 505 -8.42 13.37 22.92
C ALA A 505 -9.02 13.62 24.29
N LEU A 506 -8.56 12.89 25.32
CA LEU A 506 -9.11 13.02 26.67
C LEU A 506 -8.74 14.35 27.31
N VAL A 507 -7.49 14.78 27.17
CA VAL A 507 -7.04 16.06 27.73
C VAL A 507 -7.73 17.22 27.02
N GLY A 508 -7.94 17.09 25.70
CA GLY A 508 -8.67 18.10 24.93
C GLY A 508 -10.13 18.20 25.34
N ALA A 509 -10.77 17.07 25.62
CA ALA A 509 -12.16 17.07 26.11
C ALA A 509 -12.27 17.72 27.48
N ALA A 510 -11.32 17.43 28.37
CA ALA A 510 -11.30 18.09 29.69
C ALA A 510 -11.12 19.60 29.57
N ARG A 511 -10.26 20.04 28.62
CA ARG A 511 -10.07 21.46 28.35
C ARG A 511 -11.38 22.13 27.89
N GLU A 512 -12.11 21.48 27.00
CA GLU A 512 -13.37 22.03 26.48
C GLU A 512 -14.40 22.20 27.60
N LEU A 513 -14.35 21.33 28.60
CA LEU A 513 -15.31 21.36 29.71
C LEU A 513 -14.82 22.14 30.93
N GLY A 514 -13.69 22.83 30.80
CA GLY A 514 -13.22 23.74 31.81
C GLY A 514 -12.05 23.27 32.66
N TRP A 515 -11.61 22.04 32.50
CA TRP A 515 -10.43 21.49 33.18
C TRP A 515 -9.24 21.53 32.24
N VAL A 516 -8.54 22.66 32.23
CA VAL A 516 -7.51 22.96 31.24
C VAL A 516 -6.13 22.64 31.81
N PHE A 517 -5.44 21.68 31.16
CA PHE A 517 -4.04 21.43 31.50
C PHE A 517 -3.19 22.51 30.84
N LEU A 518 -2.51 23.30 31.68
CA LEU A 518 -1.71 24.45 31.19
C LEU A 518 -0.25 24.10 31.02
N SER A 519 0.36 23.43 32.01
CA SER A 519 1.77 23.10 31.92
C SER A 519 2.15 22.04 32.95
N ARG A 520 3.26 21.36 32.69
CA ARG A 520 3.85 20.40 33.61
C ARG A 520 5.34 20.70 33.75
N THR A 521 5.78 20.83 34.96
CA THR A 521 7.20 20.87 35.29
C THR A 521 7.56 19.56 35.97
N ARG A 522 8.83 19.41 36.36
CA ARG A 522 9.29 18.20 37.05
C ARG A 522 8.55 17.96 38.37
N ASP A 523 8.16 19.05 39.06
CA ASP A 523 7.57 18.96 40.41
C ASP A 523 6.11 19.36 40.46
N PHE A 524 5.55 20.01 39.46
CA PHE A 524 4.22 20.59 39.49
C PHE A 524 3.46 20.40 38.20
N ILE A 525 2.13 20.29 38.32
CA ILE A 525 1.19 20.34 37.23
C ILE A 525 0.25 21.52 37.46
N ILE A 526 0.11 22.41 36.51
CA ILE A 526 -0.78 23.57 36.57
C ILE A 526 -2.00 23.32 35.74
N VAL A 527 -3.17 23.38 36.33
CA VAL A 527 -4.46 23.13 35.68
C VAL A 527 -5.38 24.29 36.02
N SER A 528 -6.12 24.78 35.03
CA SER A 528 -7.18 25.77 35.23
C SER A 528 -8.51 25.06 35.36
N GLU A 529 -9.11 25.09 36.53
CA GLU A 529 -10.41 24.46 36.78
C GLU A 529 -11.49 25.55 36.85
N LEU A 530 -12.28 25.65 35.76
CA LEU A 530 -13.37 26.64 35.61
C LEU A 530 -12.86 28.07 35.83
N GLY A 531 -11.66 28.36 35.32
CA GLY A 531 -11.06 29.66 35.39
C GLY A 531 -10.18 29.94 36.60
N VAL A 532 -10.11 28.99 37.56
CA VAL A 532 -9.28 29.11 38.76
C VAL A 532 -8.03 28.24 38.57
N TYR A 533 -6.86 28.85 38.70
CA TYR A 533 -5.61 28.12 38.54
C TYR A 533 -5.30 27.32 39.80
N HIS A 534 -5.03 26.02 39.63
CA HIS A 534 -4.61 25.12 40.67
C HIS A 534 -3.24 24.55 40.35
N GLN A 535 -2.38 24.46 41.36
CA GLN A 535 -1.06 23.89 41.22
C GLN A 535 -0.99 22.59 42.03
N TYR A 536 -0.83 21.48 41.32
CA TYR A 536 -0.73 20.15 41.95
C TYR A 536 0.74 19.77 41.99
N GLN A 537 1.20 19.33 43.15
CA GLN A 537 2.57 18.84 43.29
C GLN A 537 2.64 17.42 42.75
N LEU A 538 3.45 17.22 41.74
CA LEU A 538 3.61 15.90 41.12
C LEU A 538 4.55 15.07 41.99
N LEU A 539 4.03 14.02 42.66
CA LEU A 539 4.81 13.17 43.53
C LEU A 539 5.41 11.99 42.76
N ALA A 540 4.64 11.36 41.87
CA ALA A 540 5.08 10.24 41.11
C ALA A 540 4.21 10.10 39.88
N LEU A 541 4.81 9.63 38.77
CA LEU A 541 4.11 9.28 37.54
C LEU A 541 4.36 7.81 37.27
N LEU A 542 3.30 7.00 37.38
CA LEU A 542 3.36 5.57 37.13
C LEU A 542 2.95 5.32 35.68
N ASP A 543 3.91 5.28 34.81
CA ASP A 543 3.71 5.31 33.36
C ASP A 543 3.02 4.04 32.84
N PHE A 544 2.36 4.17 31.69
CA PHE A 544 1.67 3.06 31.04
C PHE A 544 2.68 2.02 30.55
N THR A 545 2.38 0.76 30.83
CA THR A 545 3.07 -0.36 30.18
C THR A 545 2.02 -1.32 29.63
N SER A 546 2.34 -2.01 28.57
CA SER A 546 1.39 -2.95 27.95
C SER A 546 1.09 -4.14 28.85
N LYS A 547 1.95 -4.42 29.83
CA LYS A 547 1.73 -5.47 30.81
C LYS A 547 0.74 -5.04 31.88
N ARG A 548 0.89 -3.82 32.41
CA ARG A 548 -0.02 -3.26 33.42
C ARG A 548 -1.35 -2.80 32.83
N ARG A 549 -1.31 -2.26 31.60
CA ARG A 549 -2.47 -1.72 30.87
C ARG A 549 -3.20 -0.61 31.64
N CYS A 550 -2.47 0.14 32.43
CA CYS A 550 -3.00 1.29 33.15
C CYS A 550 -1.88 2.30 33.41
N MET A 551 -2.28 3.51 33.76
CA MET A 551 -1.39 4.62 34.07
C MET A 551 -1.93 5.35 35.26
N SER A 552 -1.06 5.81 36.15
CA SER A 552 -1.47 6.53 37.37
C SER A 552 -0.58 7.74 37.57
N VAL A 553 -1.15 8.74 38.21
CA VAL A 553 -0.39 9.91 38.66
C VAL A 553 -0.69 10.12 40.14
N LEU A 554 0.36 10.30 40.92
CA LEU A 554 0.27 10.55 42.36
C LEU A 554 0.58 12.01 42.57
N VAL A 555 -0.41 12.76 43.06
CA VAL A 555 -0.29 14.21 43.23
C VAL A 555 -0.70 14.63 44.62
N ARG A 556 -0.08 15.71 45.10
CA ARG A 556 -0.53 16.41 46.31
C ARG A 556 -1.41 17.57 45.85
N GLU A 557 -2.66 17.52 46.25
CA GLU A 557 -3.65 18.55 45.89
C GLU A 557 -3.34 19.88 46.59
N PRO A 558 -3.88 20.99 46.09
CA PRO A 558 -3.66 22.30 46.75
C PRO A 558 -4.11 22.34 48.21
N ASP A 559 -5.08 21.50 48.57
CA ASP A 559 -5.54 21.41 49.98
C ASP A 559 -4.63 20.57 50.89
N GLY A 560 -3.58 19.97 50.32
CA GLY A 560 -2.60 19.19 51.02
C GLY A 560 -2.82 17.69 51.03
N GLY A 561 -3.98 17.20 50.56
CA GLY A 561 -4.24 15.77 50.45
C GLY A 561 -3.52 15.12 49.31
N ILE A 562 -3.12 13.84 49.48
CA ILE A 562 -2.46 13.07 48.43
C ILE A 562 -3.50 12.17 47.76
N LYS A 563 -3.56 12.22 46.43
CA LYS A 563 -4.46 11.37 45.66
C LYS A 563 -3.76 10.73 44.51
N LEU A 564 -4.13 9.47 44.22
CA LEU A 564 -3.69 8.70 43.05
C LEU A 564 -4.85 8.70 42.06
N TYR A 565 -4.63 9.28 40.88
CA TYR A 565 -5.59 9.22 39.80
C TYR A 565 -5.07 8.17 38.80
N CYS A 566 -5.93 7.22 38.44
CA CYS A 566 -5.57 6.10 37.62
C CYS A 566 -6.55 5.98 36.47
N LYS A 567 -6.03 5.69 35.26
CA LYS A 567 -6.86 5.36 34.12
C LYS A 567 -6.30 4.13 33.46
N GLY A 568 -7.15 3.27 32.91
CA GLY A 568 -6.69 2.07 32.27
C GLY A 568 -7.81 1.20 31.74
N ALA A 569 -7.44 0.01 31.29
CA ALA A 569 -8.39 -0.95 30.75
C ALA A 569 -9.42 -1.37 31.81
N ASP A 570 -10.64 -1.63 31.35
CA ASP A 570 -11.74 -1.98 32.24
C ASP A 570 -11.42 -3.21 33.09
N THR A 571 -10.84 -4.25 32.49
CA THR A 571 -10.51 -5.47 33.23
C THR A 571 -9.51 -5.23 34.35
N VAL A 572 -8.53 -4.37 34.11
CA VAL A 572 -7.48 -4.07 35.09
C VAL A 572 -8.03 -3.19 36.22
N ILE A 573 -8.75 -2.14 35.89
CA ILE A 573 -9.23 -1.17 36.83
C ILE A 573 -10.32 -1.82 37.73
N LEU A 574 -11.25 -2.59 37.16
CA LEU A 574 -12.34 -3.21 37.93
C LEU A 574 -11.84 -4.21 38.96
N GLU A 575 -10.73 -4.88 38.70
CA GLU A 575 -10.11 -5.82 39.66
C GLU A 575 -9.49 -5.10 40.87
N ARG A 576 -9.14 -3.82 40.73
CA ARG A 576 -8.41 -3.04 41.73
C ARG A 576 -9.30 -2.09 42.52
N LEU A 577 -10.63 -2.13 42.32
CA LEU A 577 -11.56 -1.29 43.00
C LEU A 577 -11.83 -1.81 44.42
N GLN A 578 -12.32 -0.87 45.28
CA GLN A 578 -12.84 -1.28 46.59
C GLN A 578 -14.07 -2.14 46.38
N UNK A 579 -14.21 -2.71 47.21
CA UNK A 579 -15.28 -3.59 47.24
C UNK A 579 -16.63 -3.04 47.16
N ASP A 580 -16.83 -2.16 47.86
CA ASP A 580 -18.12 -1.49 47.96
C ASP A 580 -18.19 -0.26 47.07
N CYS A 581 -17.65 -0.35 45.86
CA CYS A 581 -17.69 0.79 44.95
C CYS A 581 -19.14 1.06 44.51
N PRO A 582 -19.70 2.27 44.73
CA PRO A 582 -21.17 2.47 44.63
C PRO A 582 -21.69 2.45 43.19
N TYR A 583 -20.91 2.78 42.20
CA TYR A 583 -21.40 2.91 40.80
C TYR A 583 -20.89 1.81 39.88
N GLN A 584 -20.34 0.74 40.43
CA GLN A 584 -19.68 -0.28 39.62
C GLN A 584 -20.65 -1.00 38.69
N ASP A 585 -21.83 -1.37 39.17
CA ASP A 585 -22.81 -2.11 38.37
C ASP A 585 -23.31 -1.30 37.18
N ARG A 586 -23.65 -0.03 37.41
CA ARG A 586 -24.08 0.87 36.32
C ARG A 586 -22.98 1.12 35.34
N THR A 587 -21.74 1.23 35.79
CA THR A 587 -20.59 1.47 34.93
C THR A 587 -20.30 0.24 34.09
N VAL A 588 -20.46 -0.97 34.64
CA VAL A 588 -20.28 -2.21 33.83
C VAL A 588 -21.33 -2.28 32.71
N THR A 589 -22.58 -1.90 33.06
CA THR A 589 -23.65 -1.83 32.05
C THR A 589 -23.29 -0.83 30.95
N ALA A 590 -22.78 0.35 31.34
CA ALA A 590 -22.34 1.36 30.37
C ALA A 590 -21.19 0.86 29.51
N LEU A 591 -20.24 0.09 30.06
CA LEU A 591 -19.14 -0.49 29.35
C LEU A 591 -19.66 -1.45 28.26
N GLN A 592 -20.68 -2.25 28.55
CA GLN A 592 -21.28 -3.14 27.57
C GLN A 592 -21.92 -2.36 26.45
N LEU A 593 -22.63 -1.28 26.76
CA LEU A 593 -23.26 -0.41 25.75
C LEU A 593 -22.20 0.24 24.87
N PHE A 594 -21.10 0.70 25.46
CA PHE A 594 -20.02 1.33 24.70
C PHE A 594 -19.32 0.31 23.80
N ALA A 595 -19.14 -0.91 24.27
CA ALA A 595 -18.55 -1.97 23.46
C ALA A 595 -19.45 -2.32 22.28
N GLU A 596 -20.77 -2.35 22.48
CA GLU A 596 -21.72 -2.59 21.38
C GLU A 596 -21.69 -1.48 20.34
N ALA A 597 -21.37 -0.23 20.75
CA ALA A 597 -21.21 0.89 19.84
C ALA A 597 -19.80 0.97 19.24
N CYS A 598 -18.96 -0.01 19.53
CA CYS A 598 -17.58 -0.09 18.99
C CYS A 598 -16.71 1.08 19.42
N LEU A 599 -16.89 1.55 20.66
CA LEU A 599 -16.11 2.64 21.23
C LEU A 599 -14.98 2.07 22.09
N ARG A 600 -13.84 2.73 22.08
CA ARG A 600 -12.71 2.38 22.93
C ARG A 600 -12.93 2.95 24.32
N THR A 601 -12.79 2.13 25.34
CA THR A 601 -13.12 2.53 26.71
C THR A 601 -11.89 2.52 27.61
N LEU A 602 -11.85 3.52 28.51
CA LEU A 602 -10.88 3.57 29.60
C LEU A 602 -11.61 3.89 30.87
N CYS A 603 -11.37 3.11 31.93
CA CYS A 603 -11.91 3.38 33.27
C CYS A 603 -11.01 4.38 33.97
N VAL A 604 -11.62 5.26 34.74
CA VAL A 604 -10.94 6.27 35.52
C VAL A 604 -11.30 6.06 37.01
N ALA A 605 -10.27 6.02 37.84
CA ALA A 605 -10.45 5.75 39.27
C ALA A 605 -9.54 6.65 40.10
N VAL A 606 -9.87 6.79 41.38
CA VAL A 606 -9.12 7.63 42.30
C VAL A 606 -8.91 6.88 43.61
N ARG A 607 -7.80 7.15 44.28
CA ARG A 607 -7.51 6.65 45.60
C ARG A 607 -6.96 7.79 46.44
N SER A 608 -7.52 7.95 47.67
CA SER A 608 -6.94 8.84 48.66
C SER A 608 -5.82 8.09 49.38
N VAL A 609 -4.63 8.66 49.31
CA VAL A 609 -3.42 8.01 49.85
C VAL A 609 -3.08 8.65 51.20
N PRO A 610 -3.01 7.85 52.29
CA PRO A 610 -2.57 8.40 53.58
C PRO A 610 -1.11 8.87 53.53
N GLU A 611 -0.78 9.90 54.28
CA GLU A 611 0.55 10.48 54.29
C GLU A 611 1.61 9.45 54.75
N ALA A 612 1.28 8.58 55.71
CA ALA A 612 2.20 7.55 56.19
C ALA A 612 2.50 6.52 55.07
N LEU A 613 1.48 6.12 54.32
CA LEU A 613 1.66 5.20 53.22
C LEU A 613 2.54 5.80 52.09
N TRP A 614 2.33 7.09 51.81
CA TRP A 614 3.14 7.79 50.82
C TRP A 614 4.61 7.86 51.24
N GLU A 615 4.88 8.18 52.48
CA GLU A 615 6.25 8.28 52.99
C GLU A 615 6.97 6.94 52.89
N GLN A 616 6.31 5.85 53.31
CA GLN A 616 6.86 4.50 53.25
C GLN A 616 7.08 4.05 51.80
N TRP A 617 6.08 4.29 50.94
CA TRP A 617 6.14 3.89 49.56
C TRP A 617 7.22 4.67 48.78
N SER A 618 7.36 5.97 49.00
CA SER A 618 8.35 6.80 48.31
C SER A 618 9.77 6.39 48.76
N GLU A 619 9.96 6.04 50.00
CA GLU A 619 11.25 5.54 50.48
C GLU A 619 11.63 4.24 49.80
N THR A 620 10.69 3.31 49.64
CA THR A 620 10.89 2.04 48.95
C THR A 620 11.14 2.30 47.49
N LEU A 621 10.47 3.25 46.85
CA LEU A 621 10.67 3.61 45.45
C LEU A 621 12.08 4.16 45.25
N THR A 622 12.57 5.01 46.14
CA THR A 622 13.93 5.56 46.03
C THR A 622 14.97 4.44 46.16
N GLN A 623 14.77 3.50 47.02
CA GLN A 623 15.66 2.36 47.20
C GLN A 623 15.65 1.46 45.98
N THR A 624 14.47 1.24 45.40
CA THR A 624 14.34 0.40 44.20
C THR A 624 15.01 1.03 42.99
N ALA A 625 14.94 2.35 42.82
CA ALA A 625 15.55 3.07 41.72
C ALA A 625 17.08 2.94 41.73
N ALA A 626 17.68 2.64 42.90
CA ALA A 626 19.13 2.45 43.03
C ALA A 626 19.58 1.02 42.75
N MET A 627 18.65 0.09 42.49
CA MET A 627 18.95 -1.32 42.28
C MET A 627 19.43 -1.61 40.83
N ALA A 628 19.98 -2.82 40.62
CA ALA A 628 20.38 -3.29 39.28
C ALA A 628 19.18 -3.46 38.36
N THR A 629 19.38 -3.26 37.06
CA THR A 629 18.30 -3.11 36.07
C THR A 629 17.37 -4.32 35.98
N SER A 630 17.89 -5.54 36.14
CA SER A 630 17.06 -6.75 35.99
C SER A 630 16.08 -6.95 37.13
N GLU A 631 16.49 -6.61 38.37
CA GLU A 631 15.63 -6.72 39.54
C GLU A 631 14.73 -5.49 39.71
N GLN A 632 15.16 -4.35 39.21
CA GLN A 632 14.45 -3.08 39.32
C GLN A 632 13.08 -3.13 38.69
N ASP A 633 12.94 -3.70 37.49
CA ASP A 633 11.68 -3.73 36.77
C ASP A 633 10.60 -4.52 37.50
N VAL A 634 10.97 -5.68 38.06
CA VAL A 634 10.04 -6.54 38.78
C VAL A 634 9.57 -5.85 40.09
N MET A 635 10.49 -5.24 40.82
CA MET A 635 10.16 -4.55 42.07
C MET A 635 9.34 -3.29 41.82
N LEU A 636 9.62 -2.57 40.73
CA LEU A 636 8.82 -1.39 40.36
C LEU A 636 7.38 -1.78 40.04
N GLU A 637 7.20 -2.88 39.28
CA GLU A 637 5.85 -3.38 38.97
C GLU A 637 5.09 -3.75 40.25
N ASN A 638 5.76 -4.38 41.22
CA ASN A 638 5.14 -4.75 42.48
C ASN A 638 4.78 -3.51 43.29
N LEU A 639 5.64 -2.49 43.28
CA LEU A 639 5.36 -1.22 43.97
C LEU A 639 4.17 -0.50 43.34
N TYR A 640 4.12 -0.45 42.04
CA TYR A 640 3.00 0.20 41.32
C TYR A 640 1.70 -0.54 41.61
N ASP A 641 1.74 -1.87 41.56
CA ASP A 641 0.58 -2.70 41.84
C ASP A 641 0.05 -2.49 43.27
N GLU A 642 0.97 -2.36 44.25
CA GLU A 642 0.62 -2.10 45.63
C GLU A 642 -0.08 -0.74 45.81
N MET A 643 0.40 0.28 45.09
CA MET A 643 -0.21 1.62 45.21
C MET A 643 -1.55 1.67 44.47
N GLU A 644 -1.69 0.97 43.32
CA GLU A 644 -2.90 0.98 42.51
C GLU A 644 -3.92 -0.04 42.99
N ARG A 645 -4.29 0.04 44.30
CA ARG A 645 -5.25 -0.87 44.91
C ARG A 645 -6.29 -0.06 45.68
N GLU A 646 -7.44 -0.67 45.95
CA GLU A 646 -8.52 -0.09 46.72
C GLU A 646 -8.95 1.27 46.16
N MET A 647 -9.10 1.35 44.84
CA MET A 647 -9.50 2.58 44.17
C MET A 647 -11.03 2.72 44.12
N LEU A 648 -11.49 3.96 44.04
CA LEU A 648 -12.90 4.29 43.86
C LEU A 648 -13.14 4.64 42.40
N LEU A 649 -14.10 3.95 41.77
CA LEU A 649 -14.38 4.15 40.36
C LEU A 649 -15.09 5.48 40.13
N LEU A 650 -14.52 6.35 39.31
CA LEU A 650 -15.13 7.63 38.94
C LEU A 650 -16.00 7.49 37.69
N GLY A 651 -15.54 6.76 36.70
CA GLY A 651 -16.30 6.60 35.48
C GLY A 651 -15.50 5.97 34.39
N VAL A 652 -16.06 6.06 33.17
CA VAL A 652 -15.49 5.46 31.96
C VAL A 652 -15.57 6.48 30.84
N THR A 653 -14.52 6.56 30.04
CA THR A 653 -14.51 7.32 28.81
C THR A 653 -14.75 6.38 27.63
N ALA A 654 -15.45 6.86 26.60
CA ALA A 654 -15.72 6.11 25.39
C ALA A 654 -15.29 6.96 24.19
N ILE A 655 -14.26 6.52 23.49
CA ILE A 655 -13.62 7.24 22.39
C ILE A 655 -13.93 6.55 21.08
N GLU A 656 -14.34 7.33 20.08
CA GLU A 656 -14.52 6.85 18.72
C GLU A 656 -13.23 7.05 17.92
N ASP A 657 -12.70 5.95 17.35
CA ASP A 657 -11.64 6.03 16.37
C ASP A 657 -12.30 6.34 15.04
N ARG A 658 -12.20 7.58 14.59
CA ARG A 658 -13.00 8.11 13.48
C ARG A 658 -12.62 7.43 12.18
N LEU A 659 -13.57 6.74 11.55
CA LEU A 659 -13.42 6.15 10.23
C LEU A 659 -13.59 7.22 9.17
N GLN A 660 -12.94 7.03 8.03
CA GLN A 660 -13.19 7.88 6.87
C GLN A 660 -14.63 7.67 6.40
N GLU A 661 -15.17 8.71 5.77
CA GLU A 661 -16.55 8.70 5.30
C GLU A 661 -16.79 7.56 4.31
N GLY A 662 -17.83 6.79 4.54
CA GLY A 662 -18.24 5.74 3.63
C GLY A 662 -17.46 4.44 3.71
N VAL A 663 -16.55 4.29 4.68
CA VAL A 663 -15.73 3.07 4.79
C VAL A 663 -16.60 1.84 5.10
N PRO A 664 -17.51 1.84 6.10
CA PRO A 664 -18.31 0.64 6.36
C PRO A 664 -19.16 0.23 5.14
N GLU A 665 -19.77 1.19 4.47
CA GLU A 665 -20.58 0.94 3.28
C GLU A 665 -19.74 0.37 2.14
N THR A 666 -18.53 0.90 1.98
CA THR A 666 -17.60 0.42 0.94
C THR A 666 -17.18 -1.01 1.19
N ILE A 667 -16.81 -1.34 2.44
CA ILE A 667 -16.39 -2.71 2.78
C ILE A 667 -17.55 -3.68 2.59
N ALA A 668 -18.77 -3.30 3.00
CA ALA A 668 -19.94 -4.15 2.81
C ALA A 668 -20.20 -4.40 1.32
N LEU A 669 -20.09 -3.36 0.51
CA LEU A 669 -20.31 -3.47 -0.93
C LEU A 669 -19.26 -4.35 -1.59
N LEU A 670 -17.99 -4.19 -1.22
CA LEU A 670 -16.92 -5.01 -1.77
C LEU A 670 -17.06 -6.49 -1.37
N LYS A 671 -17.53 -6.76 -0.16
CA LYS A 671 -17.80 -8.14 0.26
C LYS A 671 -18.93 -8.76 -0.56
N GLU A 672 -19.99 -7.99 -0.82
CA GLU A 672 -21.10 -8.46 -1.67
C GLU A 672 -20.61 -8.75 -3.10
N ALA A 673 -19.61 -8.00 -3.56
CA ALA A 673 -19.01 -8.19 -4.87
C ALA A 673 -18.10 -9.41 -4.94
N GLY A 674 -17.88 -10.10 -3.82
CA GLY A 674 -17.04 -11.28 -3.77
C GLY A 674 -15.57 -11.00 -3.50
N ILE A 675 -15.23 -9.76 -3.13
CA ILE A 675 -13.87 -9.38 -2.82
C ILE A 675 -13.62 -9.63 -1.34
N LYS A 676 -12.55 -10.35 -1.03
CA LYS A 676 -12.15 -10.60 0.35
C LYS A 676 -11.29 -9.46 0.85
N VAL A 677 -11.64 -8.88 2.00
CA VAL A 677 -10.95 -7.73 2.55
C VAL A 677 -10.15 -8.16 3.78
N TRP A 678 -8.85 -7.93 3.74
CA TRP A 678 -7.94 -8.17 4.85
C TRP A 678 -7.41 -6.83 5.32
N VAL A 679 -7.21 -6.68 6.64
CA VAL A 679 -6.63 -5.48 7.22
C VAL A 679 -5.27 -5.82 7.82
N LEU A 680 -4.26 -5.04 7.43
CA LEU A 680 -2.88 -5.20 7.89
C LEU A 680 -2.49 -3.91 8.61
N THR A 681 -2.11 -4.01 9.89
CA THR A 681 -1.81 -2.83 10.68
C THR A 681 -0.66 -3.10 11.66
N GLY A 682 0.07 -2.04 12.00
CA GLY A 682 1.05 -2.11 13.07
C GLY A 682 0.47 -1.92 14.46
N ASP A 683 -0.83 -1.66 14.56
CA ASP A 683 -1.51 -1.41 15.83
C ASP A 683 -1.69 -2.67 16.66
N LYS A 684 -2.08 -2.48 17.92
CA LYS A 684 -2.37 -3.57 18.85
C LYS A 684 -3.56 -4.40 18.37
N LYS A 685 -3.62 -5.64 18.85
CA LYS A 685 -4.70 -6.57 18.49
C LYS A 685 -6.07 -5.99 18.86
N GLU A 686 -6.20 -5.43 20.07
CA GLU A 686 -7.48 -4.88 20.54
C GLU A 686 -7.97 -3.73 19.66
N THR A 687 -7.06 -2.85 19.27
CA THR A 687 -7.37 -1.73 18.38
C THR A 687 -7.81 -2.22 17.01
N ALA A 688 -7.09 -3.20 16.46
CA ALA A 688 -7.40 -3.76 15.13
C ALA A 688 -8.77 -4.43 15.13
N VAL A 689 -9.07 -5.21 16.16
CA VAL A 689 -10.37 -5.91 16.26
C VAL A 689 -11.50 -4.89 16.40
N ASN A 690 -11.31 -3.84 17.21
CA ASN A 690 -12.31 -2.79 17.38
C ASN A 690 -12.63 -2.11 16.05
N ILE A 691 -11.60 -1.77 15.27
CA ILE A 691 -11.80 -1.16 13.95
C ILE A 691 -12.47 -2.15 13.00
N GLY A 692 -12.14 -3.43 13.10
CA GLY A 692 -12.78 -4.46 12.29
C GLY A 692 -14.29 -4.49 12.51
N TYR A 693 -14.73 -4.38 13.77
CA TYR A 693 -16.17 -4.32 14.06
C TYR A 693 -16.78 -2.99 13.63
N SER A 694 -16.07 -1.87 13.82
CA SER A 694 -16.58 -0.54 13.47
C SER A 694 -16.82 -0.41 11.97
N CYS A 695 -15.92 -0.94 11.14
CA CYS A 695 -16.02 -0.80 9.70
C CYS A 695 -16.82 -1.93 9.04
N ARG A 696 -17.47 -2.78 9.84
CA ARG A 696 -18.28 -3.92 9.39
C ARG A 696 -17.48 -4.99 8.66
N LEU A 697 -16.18 -5.02 8.89
CA LEU A 697 -15.35 -6.12 8.40
C LEU A 697 -15.68 -7.39 9.18
N LEU A 698 -15.97 -7.24 10.48
CA LEU A 698 -16.38 -8.32 11.36
C LEU A 698 -17.82 -8.06 11.82
N ASP A 699 -18.65 -9.10 11.76
CA ASP A 699 -20.00 -9.06 12.30
C ASP A 699 -19.97 -9.46 13.77
N PRO A 700 -20.97 -9.05 14.60
CA PRO A 700 -21.04 -9.52 15.97
C PRO A 700 -21.15 -11.04 16.09
N GLU A 701 -21.68 -11.71 15.04
CA GLU A 701 -21.86 -13.16 15.00
C GLU A 701 -20.59 -13.89 14.53
N THR A 702 -19.57 -13.15 14.05
CA THR A 702 -18.35 -13.75 13.53
C THR A 702 -17.52 -14.36 14.66
N ARG A 703 -17.10 -15.61 14.49
CA ARG A 703 -16.20 -16.26 15.42
C ARG A 703 -14.77 -15.88 15.06
N LEU A 704 -14.05 -15.34 16.03
CA LEU A 704 -12.65 -14.99 15.85
C LEU A 704 -11.78 -16.16 16.30
N LEU A 705 -10.95 -16.66 15.40
CA LEU A 705 -9.97 -17.70 15.73
C LEU A 705 -8.67 -17.00 16.18
N ASP A 706 -8.18 -17.36 17.34
CA ASP A 706 -6.88 -16.90 17.78
C ASP A 706 -5.77 -17.82 17.29
N TRP A 707 -4.50 -17.45 17.57
CA TRP A 707 -3.38 -18.24 17.07
C TRP A 707 -3.32 -19.64 17.66
N GLN A 708 -3.72 -19.80 18.91
CA GLN A 708 -3.67 -21.12 19.57
C GLN A 708 -4.62 -22.08 18.88
N GLU A 709 -5.85 -21.65 18.61
CA GLU A 709 -6.84 -22.48 17.91
C GLU A 709 -6.39 -22.78 16.48
N LEU A 710 -5.87 -21.78 15.78
CA LEU A 710 -5.39 -21.94 14.41
C LEU A 710 -4.19 -22.88 14.37
N ARG A 711 -3.28 -22.75 15.32
CA ARG A 711 -2.11 -23.62 15.40
C ARG A 711 -2.50 -25.08 15.61
N GLN A 712 -3.48 -25.33 16.47
CA GLN A 712 -4.00 -26.69 16.69
C GLN A 712 -4.60 -27.25 15.42
N ILE A 713 -5.36 -26.41 14.68
CA ILE A 713 -5.96 -26.84 13.40
C ILE A 713 -4.87 -27.17 12.39
N LEU A 714 -3.84 -26.33 12.29
CA LEU A 714 -2.75 -26.53 11.32
C LEU A 714 -1.90 -27.74 11.67
N GLN A 715 -1.78 -28.08 12.96
CA GLN A 715 -0.99 -29.25 13.40
C GLN A 715 -1.75 -30.56 13.22
N SER A 716 -3.06 -30.51 13.01
CA SER A 716 -3.87 -31.71 12.88
C SER A 716 -3.55 -32.44 11.56
N PRO A 717 -3.80 -33.75 11.48
CA PRO A 717 -3.55 -34.51 10.24
C PRO A 717 -4.38 -34.03 9.05
N ASP A 718 -5.59 -33.50 9.30
CA ASP A 718 -6.44 -32.92 8.26
C ASP A 718 -6.94 -31.56 8.72
N PRO A 719 -6.22 -30.47 8.34
CA PRO A 719 -6.62 -29.13 8.77
C PRO A 719 -8.02 -28.72 8.32
N GLN A 720 -8.48 -29.18 7.15
CA GLN A 720 -9.81 -28.83 6.64
C GLN A 720 -10.91 -29.40 7.54
N VAL A 721 -10.79 -30.67 7.96
CA VAL A 721 -11.77 -31.31 8.85
C VAL A 721 -11.77 -30.62 10.21
N SER A 722 -10.60 -30.31 10.77
CA SER A 722 -10.49 -29.64 12.05
C SER A 722 -11.08 -28.21 11.99
N PHE A 723 -10.88 -27.51 10.88
CA PHE A 723 -11.44 -26.17 10.68
C PHE A 723 -12.97 -26.24 10.61
N THR A 724 -13.51 -27.20 9.89
CA THR A 724 -14.95 -27.38 9.79
C THR A 724 -15.57 -27.68 11.17
N LYS A 725 -14.90 -28.51 11.96
CA LYS A 725 -15.34 -28.80 13.34
C LYS A 725 -15.31 -27.53 14.20
N ALA A 726 -14.28 -26.71 14.07
CA ALA A 726 -14.17 -25.47 14.82
C ALA A 726 -15.30 -24.50 14.48
N GLN A 727 -15.70 -24.44 13.21
CA GLN A 727 -16.81 -23.59 12.79
C GLN A 727 -18.15 -24.04 13.37
N CYS A 728 -18.31 -25.30 13.67
CA CYS A 728 -19.59 -25.89 14.05
C CYS A 728 -19.68 -26.31 15.51
N THR A 729 -18.65 -26.12 16.34
CA THR A 729 -18.50 -26.79 17.62
C THR A 729 -19.63 -26.54 18.63
N GLU A 730 -20.17 -25.33 18.70
CA GLU A 730 -21.21 -25.03 19.70
C GLU A 730 -22.63 -25.31 19.22
N LEU A 731 -22.85 -25.16 17.92
CA LEU A 731 -24.20 -25.30 17.37
C LEU A 731 -24.47 -26.71 16.83
N TRP A 732 -23.42 -27.47 16.54
CA TRP A 732 -23.54 -28.82 16.02
C TRP A 732 -24.22 -29.78 17.00
N ALA A 733 -23.99 -29.55 18.31
CA ALA A 733 -24.58 -30.42 19.33
C ALA A 733 -26.08 -30.23 19.50
N GLU A 734 -26.64 -29.09 19.12
CA GLU A 734 -28.05 -28.76 19.32
C GLU A 734 -28.90 -28.96 18.05
N HIS A 735 -28.32 -28.71 16.87
CA HIS A 735 -29.08 -28.81 15.61
C HIS A 735 -28.19 -29.38 14.50
N LYS A 736 -28.69 -30.35 13.77
CA LYS A 736 -27.95 -31.06 12.71
C LYS A 736 -27.90 -30.32 11.37
N THR A 737 -28.54 -29.16 11.23
CA THR A 737 -28.71 -28.48 9.92
C THR A 737 -28.42 -26.99 9.93
N ILE A 738 -27.58 -26.48 10.88
CA ILE A 738 -27.28 -25.05 10.96
C ILE A 738 -26.12 -24.71 10.00
N PRO A 739 -26.20 -23.60 9.26
CA PRO A 739 -25.09 -23.17 8.40
C PRO A 739 -23.82 -22.92 9.20
N ARG A 740 -22.68 -23.05 8.53
CA ARG A 740 -21.38 -22.82 9.15
C ARG A 740 -21.30 -21.38 9.67
N ALA A 741 -20.78 -21.21 10.88
CA ALA A 741 -20.61 -19.90 11.47
C ALA A 741 -19.57 -19.11 10.66
N LYS A 742 -19.82 -17.81 10.51
CA LYS A 742 -18.85 -16.91 9.89
C LYS A 742 -17.60 -16.88 10.77
N THR A 743 -16.44 -17.03 10.15
CA THR A 743 -15.18 -17.15 10.86
C THR A 743 -14.20 -16.13 10.32
N SER A 744 -13.41 -15.54 11.21
CA SER A 744 -12.31 -14.64 10.85
C SER A 744 -11.11 -14.97 11.71
N VAL A 745 -9.92 -14.68 11.19
CA VAL A 745 -8.65 -14.98 11.86
C VAL A 745 -7.98 -13.68 12.22
N VAL A 746 -7.44 -13.61 13.45
CA VAL A 746 -6.63 -12.49 13.91
C VAL A 746 -5.23 -13.00 14.22
N LEU A 747 -4.21 -12.42 13.58
CA LEU A 747 -2.83 -12.83 13.73
C LEU A 747 -1.96 -11.63 14.08
N THR A 748 -0.90 -11.88 14.89
CA THR A 748 0.13 -10.88 15.14
C THR A 748 1.33 -11.10 14.23
N GLY A 749 2.25 -10.15 14.21
CA GLY A 749 3.46 -10.25 13.38
C GLY A 749 4.34 -11.43 13.76
N SER A 750 4.46 -11.73 15.06
CA SER A 750 5.26 -12.87 15.52
C SER A 750 4.65 -14.20 15.10
N GLU A 751 3.33 -14.29 15.13
CA GLU A 751 2.60 -15.48 14.69
C GLU A 751 2.74 -15.70 13.18
N LEU A 752 2.74 -14.61 12.41
CA LEU A 752 2.99 -14.67 10.96
C LEU A 752 4.40 -15.15 10.66
N ALA A 753 5.39 -14.73 11.45
CA ALA A 753 6.77 -15.19 11.29
C ALA A 753 6.87 -16.69 11.55
N GLU A 754 6.16 -17.19 12.55
CA GLU A 754 6.12 -18.63 12.84
C GLU A 754 5.47 -19.40 11.70
N LEU A 755 4.41 -18.84 11.12
CA LEU A 755 3.72 -19.44 9.97
C LEU A 755 4.65 -19.50 8.76
N ASP A 756 5.46 -18.47 8.56
CA ASP A 756 6.37 -18.34 7.42
C ASP A 756 7.52 -19.35 7.49
N HIS A 757 7.94 -19.74 8.70
CA HIS A 757 9.01 -20.71 8.87
C HIS A 757 8.65 -22.13 8.45
N ARG A 758 7.35 -22.40 8.27
CA ARG A 758 6.87 -23.71 7.86
C ARG A 758 6.05 -23.59 6.57
N PRO A 759 6.63 -23.95 5.40
CA PRO A 759 5.94 -23.78 4.11
C PRO A 759 4.63 -24.54 3.99
N ASP A 760 4.54 -25.72 4.59
CA ASP A 760 3.31 -26.53 4.59
C ASP A 760 2.19 -25.82 5.35
N TRP A 761 2.52 -25.14 6.45
CA TRP A 761 1.53 -24.35 7.19
C TRP A 761 1.02 -23.18 6.38
N GLY A 762 1.88 -22.55 5.59
CA GLY A 762 1.48 -21.44 4.73
C GLY A 762 0.39 -21.85 3.75
N ALA A 763 0.58 -22.97 3.07
CA ALA A 763 -0.39 -23.50 2.12
C ALA A 763 -1.71 -23.87 2.81
N SER A 764 -1.62 -24.56 3.96
CA SER A 764 -2.79 -24.94 4.74
C SER A 764 -3.55 -23.72 5.25
N PHE A 765 -2.81 -22.72 5.75
CA PHE A 765 -3.41 -21.49 6.24
C PHE A 765 -4.17 -20.76 5.13
N MET A 766 -3.57 -20.65 3.95
CA MET A 766 -4.25 -19.96 2.83
C MET A 766 -5.48 -20.72 2.37
N SER A 767 -5.44 -22.05 2.41
CA SER A 767 -6.60 -22.88 2.10
C SER A 767 -7.74 -22.60 3.08
N LEU A 768 -7.42 -22.43 4.37
CA LEU A 768 -8.43 -22.13 5.39
C LEU A 768 -8.89 -20.68 5.29
N ALA A 769 -7.97 -19.75 4.98
CA ALA A 769 -8.29 -18.32 4.89
C ALA A 769 -9.25 -18.02 3.75
N GLU A 770 -9.26 -18.83 2.69
CA GLU A 770 -10.23 -18.69 1.62
C GLU A 770 -11.67 -18.87 2.13
N GLN A 771 -11.86 -19.69 3.17
CA GLN A 771 -13.17 -19.94 3.75
C GLN A 771 -13.54 -18.91 4.82
N CYS A 772 -12.58 -18.13 5.29
CA CYS A 772 -12.82 -17.11 6.30
C CYS A 772 -13.43 -15.86 5.67
N GLU A 773 -14.22 -15.14 6.47
CA GLU A 773 -14.81 -13.87 6.06
C GLU A 773 -13.73 -12.80 5.84
N SER A 774 -12.75 -12.77 6.73
CA SER A 774 -11.66 -11.79 6.67
C SER A 774 -10.49 -12.25 7.52
N VAL A 775 -9.35 -11.61 7.33
CA VAL A 775 -8.15 -11.83 8.15
C VAL A 775 -7.65 -10.46 8.61
N LEU A 776 -7.41 -10.36 9.92
CA LEU A 776 -6.82 -9.16 10.54
C LEU A 776 -5.40 -9.51 10.96
N CYS A 777 -4.42 -8.73 10.49
CA CYS A 777 -3.03 -8.88 10.88
C CYS A 777 -2.61 -7.64 11.65
N CYS A 778 -2.21 -7.79 12.89
CA CYS A 778 -1.84 -6.69 13.76
C CYS A 778 -0.37 -6.81 14.17
N ARG A 779 0.22 -5.72 14.62
CA ARG A 779 1.62 -5.65 15.01
C ARG A 779 2.55 -6.13 13.90
N VAL A 780 2.21 -5.85 12.64
CA VAL A 780 3.04 -6.24 11.49
C VAL A 780 3.97 -5.09 11.10
N THR A 781 5.20 -5.46 10.73
CA THR A 781 6.17 -4.50 10.20
C THR A 781 5.86 -4.21 8.73
N PRO A 782 6.41 -3.15 8.14
CA PRO A 782 6.20 -2.90 6.71
C PRO A 782 6.67 -4.05 5.81
N SER A 783 7.77 -4.71 6.16
CA SER A 783 8.23 -5.87 5.39
C SER A 783 7.27 -7.04 5.51
N GLN A 784 6.65 -7.23 6.69
CA GLN A 784 5.67 -8.29 6.88
C GLN A 784 4.39 -8.04 6.09
N LYS A 785 4.00 -6.79 5.87
CA LYS A 785 2.86 -6.47 5.01
C LYS A 785 3.10 -6.99 3.60
N ALA A 786 4.29 -6.76 3.06
CA ALA A 786 4.66 -7.27 1.73
C ALA A 786 4.74 -8.79 1.73
N GLU A 787 5.22 -9.39 2.82
CA GLU A 787 5.28 -10.86 2.94
C GLU A 787 3.89 -11.48 2.92
N ILE A 788 2.89 -10.83 3.54
CA ILE A 788 1.51 -11.30 3.53
C ILE A 788 0.96 -11.25 2.10
N VAL A 789 1.21 -10.17 1.38
CA VAL A 789 0.79 -10.06 -0.01
C VAL A 789 1.43 -11.18 -0.85
N THR A 790 2.71 -11.41 -0.64
CA THR A 790 3.44 -12.49 -1.34
C THR A 790 2.85 -13.86 -1.01
N LEU A 791 2.47 -14.08 0.25
CA LEU A 791 1.85 -15.34 0.67
C LEU A 791 0.53 -15.58 -0.05
N VAL A 792 -0.30 -14.53 -0.15
CA VAL A 792 -1.58 -14.63 -0.86
C VAL A 792 -1.33 -14.92 -2.34
N ARG A 793 -0.40 -14.21 -2.96
CA ARG A 793 -0.10 -14.40 -4.38
C ARG A 793 0.46 -15.78 -4.68
N LYS A 794 1.28 -16.31 -3.77
CA LYS A 794 1.94 -17.60 -3.96
C LYS A 794 0.96 -18.78 -3.89
N HIS A 795 0.04 -18.74 -2.94
CA HIS A 795 -0.82 -19.90 -2.66
C HIS A 795 -2.20 -19.80 -3.28
N ILE A 796 -2.64 -18.64 -3.68
CA ILE A 796 -3.94 -18.43 -4.33
C ILE A 796 -3.70 -17.74 -5.66
N LYS A 797 -4.20 -18.35 -6.74
CA LYS A 797 -4.09 -17.77 -8.09
C LYS A 797 -5.18 -16.73 -8.30
N SER A 798 -5.11 -15.66 -7.52
CA SER A 798 -6.08 -14.58 -7.52
C SER A 798 -5.36 -13.24 -7.70
N ILE A 799 -6.12 -12.23 -8.12
CA ILE A 799 -5.59 -10.89 -8.26
C ILE A 799 -5.72 -10.18 -6.92
N THR A 800 -4.61 -9.65 -6.43
CA THR A 800 -4.54 -8.94 -5.16
C THR A 800 -4.45 -7.44 -5.42
N MET A 801 -5.14 -6.66 -4.57
CA MET A 801 -5.01 -5.20 -4.54
C MET A 801 -4.58 -4.80 -3.14
N SER A 802 -3.63 -3.89 -3.06
CA SER A 802 -3.21 -3.31 -1.78
C SER A 802 -3.50 -1.82 -1.79
N ILE A 803 -3.99 -1.30 -0.67
CA ILE A 803 -4.24 0.12 -0.51
C ILE A 803 -3.59 0.61 0.79
N GLY A 804 -2.92 1.73 0.71
CA GLY A 804 -2.26 2.34 1.85
C GLY A 804 -1.99 3.81 1.60
N ASP A 805 -1.60 4.53 2.67
CA ASP A 805 -1.43 5.97 2.60
C ASP A 805 -0.01 6.44 2.98
N GLY A 806 0.81 5.58 3.55
CA GLY A 806 2.11 5.96 4.06
C GLY A 806 3.28 5.21 3.45
N ALA A 807 4.49 5.65 3.81
CA ALA A 807 5.71 5.02 3.32
C ALA A 807 5.86 3.57 3.79
N ASN A 808 5.24 3.21 4.91
CA ASN A 808 5.25 1.84 5.41
C ASN A 808 4.43 0.90 4.53
N ASP A 809 3.59 1.43 3.66
CA ASP A 809 2.75 0.64 2.75
C ASP A 809 3.34 0.52 1.34
N VAL A 810 4.45 1.21 1.06
CA VAL A 810 5.02 1.25 -0.29
C VAL A 810 5.39 -0.15 -0.79
N ASN A 811 6.04 -0.94 0.06
CA ASN A 811 6.45 -2.30 -0.32
C ASN A 811 5.23 -3.19 -0.60
N MET A 812 4.19 -3.08 0.24
CA MET A 812 2.93 -3.80 0.05
C MET A 812 2.26 -3.39 -1.27
N ILE A 813 2.22 -2.08 -1.55
CA ILE A 813 1.63 -1.54 -2.77
C ILE A 813 2.38 -2.06 -4.00
N LYS A 814 3.70 -2.06 -3.95
CA LYS A 814 4.51 -2.56 -5.07
C LYS A 814 4.36 -4.06 -5.29
N THR A 815 4.17 -4.83 -4.21
CA THR A 815 4.12 -6.29 -4.29
C THR A 815 2.78 -6.80 -4.83
N ALA A 816 1.68 -6.11 -4.57
CA ALA A 816 0.36 -6.52 -5.03
C ALA A 816 0.24 -6.42 -6.55
N HIS A 817 -0.70 -7.17 -7.12
CA HIS A 817 -1.00 -7.06 -8.55
C HIS A 817 -1.42 -5.65 -8.91
N VAL A 818 -2.25 -5.01 -8.06
CA VAL A 818 -2.66 -3.62 -8.22
C VAL A 818 -2.39 -2.91 -6.91
N GLY A 819 -1.68 -1.80 -6.96
CA GLY A 819 -1.41 -0.99 -5.79
C GLY A 819 -2.17 0.32 -5.86
N VAL A 820 -2.89 0.67 -4.78
CA VAL A 820 -3.62 1.93 -4.69
C VAL A 820 -3.01 2.76 -3.58
N GLY A 821 -2.68 4.00 -3.90
CA GLY A 821 -2.21 4.96 -2.92
C GLY A 821 -3.33 5.90 -2.53
N LEU A 822 -3.54 6.05 -1.22
CA LEU A 822 -4.52 7.02 -0.73
C LEU A 822 -3.81 8.36 -0.57
N ALA A 823 -4.33 9.39 -1.22
CA ALA A 823 -3.72 10.72 -1.19
C ALA A 823 -4.05 11.40 0.13
N GLY A 824 -3.18 11.24 1.12
CA GLY A 824 -3.35 11.87 2.42
C GLY A 824 -3.01 13.35 2.38
N VAL A 825 -3.22 13.99 3.53
CA VAL A 825 -2.93 15.42 3.66
C VAL A 825 -1.42 15.68 3.55
N GLU A 826 -0.61 14.77 4.05
CA GLU A 826 0.84 14.99 4.17
C GLU A 826 1.70 14.00 3.39
N GLY A 827 1.26 12.78 3.19
CA GLY A 827 2.10 11.76 2.59
C GLY A 827 1.94 11.65 1.09
N GLY A 828 3.07 11.59 0.37
CA GLY A 828 3.07 11.42 -1.06
C GLY A 828 3.74 10.14 -1.55
N GLN A 829 4.42 9.40 -0.66
CA GLN A 829 5.19 8.23 -1.08
C GLN A 829 4.32 7.07 -1.53
N ALA A 830 3.21 6.83 -0.85
CA ALA A 830 2.28 5.78 -1.26
C ALA A 830 1.70 6.09 -2.64
N VAL A 831 1.29 7.33 -2.87
CA VAL A 831 0.74 7.76 -4.16
C VAL A 831 1.80 7.65 -5.25
N GLN A 832 3.04 8.07 -4.97
CA GLN A 832 4.11 8.06 -5.97
C GLN A 832 4.49 6.66 -6.43
N ASN A 833 4.28 5.65 -5.58
CA ASN A 833 4.63 4.27 -5.88
C ASN A 833 3.41 3.40 -6.22
N ALA A 834 2.23 3.99 -6.28
CA ALA A 834 0.99 3.27 -6.54
C ALA A 834 0.67 3.24 -8.03
N ASP A 835 -0.14 2.26 -8.42
CA ASP A 835 -0.66 2.16 -9.79
C ASP A 835 -1.85 3.09 -9.98
N PHE A 836 -2.65 3.27 -8.95
CA PHE A 836 -3.80 4.18 -8.93
C PHE A 836 -3.75 4.99 -7.64
N ALA A 837 -4.26 6.21 -7.70
CA ALA A 837 -4.31 7.08 -6.53
C ALA A 837 -5.73 7.64 -6.39
N VAL A 838 -6.29 7.51 -5.18
CA VAL A 838 -7.59 8.08 -4.85
C VAL A 838 -7.47 8.85 -3.54
N SER A 839 -8.37 9.80 -3.31
CA SER A 839 -8.34 10.64 -2.11
C SER A 839 -9.12 10.05 -0.95
N GLN A 840 -10.07 9.16 -1.22
CA GLN A 840 -10.94 8.57 -0.20
C GLN A 840 -11.06 7.07 -0.43
N PHE A 841 -11.13 6.32 0.66
CA PHE A 841 -11.31 4.86 0.58
C PHE A 841 -12.61 4.50 -0.13
N ARG A 842 -13.68 5.26 0.07
CA ARG A 842 -14.98 4.99 -0.55
C ARG A 842 -14.95 5.07 -2.08
N PHE A 843 -13.96 5.74 -2.65
CA PHE A 843 -13.82 5.82 -4.10
C PHE A 843 -13.42 4.48 -4.72
N LEU A 844 -12.99 3.51 -3.91
CA LEU A 844 -12.75 2.14 -4.38
C LEU A 844 -14.02 1.49 -4.94
N GLN A 845 -15.20 1.85 -4.42
CA GLN A 845 -16.46 1.33 -4.95
C GLN A 845 -16.55 1.58 -6.45
N ARG A 846 -16.36 2.84 -6.82
CA ARG A 846 -16.49 3.23 -8.21
C ARG A 846 -15.29 2.77 -9.03
N LEU A 847 -14.09 2.82 -8.46
CA LEU A 847 -12.89 2.39 -9.15
C LEU A 847 -12.96 0.91 -9.55
N LEU A 848 -13.41 0.05 -8.64
CA LEU A 848 -13.46 -1.39 -8.88
C LEU A 848 -14.74 -1.83 -9.57
N LEU A 849 -15.89 -1.42 -9.04
CA LEU A 849 -17.17 -1.97 -9.47
C LEU A 849 -17.70 -1.31 -10.75
N VAL A 850 -17.29 -0.10 -11.05
CA VAL A 850 -17.70 0.60 -12.27
C VAL A 850 -16.57 0.59 -13.29
N HIS A 851 -15.47 1.32 -13.02
CA HIS A 851 -14.38 1.47 -13.98
C HIS A 851 -13.63 0.16 -14.20
N GLY A 852 -13.37 -0.60 -13.15
CA GLY A 852 -12.66 -1.86 -13.28
C GLY A 852 -13.46 -2.88 -14.07
N ARG A 853 -14.72 -3.03 -13.74
CA ARG A 853 -15.62 -3.96 -14.42
C ARG A 853 -15.76 -3.61 -15.89
N TRP A 854 -16.01 -2.34 -16.18
CA TRP A 854 -16.14 -1.87 -17.56
C TRP A 854 -14.84 -2.05 -18.34
N SER A 855 -13.69 -1.70 -17.75
CA SER A 855 -12.41 -1.81 -18.43
C SER A 855 -12.09 -3.25 -18.78
N TYR A 856 -12.33 -4.17 -17.87
CA TYR A 856 -12.09 -5.59 -18.14
C TYR A 856 -12.96 -6.10 -19.27
N ARG A 857 -14.26 -5.79 -19.24
CA ARG A 857 -15.19 -6.21 -20.28
C ARG A 857 -14.83 -5.60 -21.64
N ARG A 858 -14.49 -4.31 -21.65
CA ARG A 858 -14.12 -3.60 -22.90
C ARG A 858 -12.87 -4.18 -23.51
N ILE A 859 -11.84 -4.42 -22.71
CA ILE A 859 -10.57 -4.93 -23.23
C ILE A 859 -10.71 -6.41 -23.63
N SER A 860 -11.44 -7.22 -22.89
CA SER A 860 -11.73 -8.60 -23.28
C SER A 860 -12.42 -8.64 -24.65
N THR A 861 -13.46 -7.85 -24.82
CA THR A 861 -14.22 -7.78 -26.06
C THR A 861 -13.33 -7.27 -27.20
N PHE A 862 -12.51 -6.24 -26.92
CA PHE A 862 -11.58 -5.69 -27.90
C PHE A 862 -10.60 -6.74 -28.39
N LEU A 863 -9.98 -7.50 -27.47
CA LEU A 863 -9.00 -8.50 -27.87
C LEU A 863 -9.64 -9.60 -28.70
N CYS A 864 -10.79 -10.11 -28.27
CA CYS A 864 -11.51 -11.14 -29.02
C CYS A 864 -11.89 -10.66 -30.42
N TYR A 865 -12.45 -9.49 -30.49
CA TYR A 865 -12.93 -8.92 -31.74
C TYR A 865 -11.76 -8.62 -32.70
N PHE A 866 -10.68 -8.01 -32.17
CA PHE A 866 -9.52 -7.67 -33.00
C PHE A 866 -8.87 -8.91 -33.60
N LEU A 867 -8.70 -9.96 -32.78
CA LEU A 867 -8.15 -11.22 -33.31
C LEU A 867 -9.06 -11.84 -34.35
N PHE A 868 -10.37 -11.81 -34.12
CA PHE A 868 -11.30 -12.33 -35.07
C PHE A 868 -11.15 -11.63 -36.45
N LYS A 869 -11.14 -10.30 -36.46
CA LYS A 869 -11.08 -9.56 -37.70
C LYS A 869 -9.74 -9.75 -38.43
N THR A 870 -8.62 -9.74 -37.72
CA THR A 870 -7.30 -9.86 -38.34
C THR A 870 -7.03 -11.28 -38.79
N CYS A 871 -7.45 -12.30 -38.05
CA CYS A 871 -7.24 -13.68 -38.43
C CYS A 871 -8.13 -14.08 -39.62
N SER A 872 -9.39 -13.62 -39.64
CA SER A 872 -10.25 -13.89 -40.77
C SER A 872 -9.73 -13.22 -42.04
N PHE A 873 -9.18 -12.02 -41.91
CA PHE A 873 -8.58 -11.29 -43.02
C PHE A 873 -7.35 -12.01 -43.57
N ALA A 874 -6.45 -12.46 -42.69
CA ALA A 874 -5.22 -13.11 -43.12
C ALA A 874 -5.43 -14.52 -43.68
N LEU A 875 -6.37 -15.29 -43.12
CA LEU A 875 -6.58 -16.69 -43.48
C LEU A 875 -7.16 -16.84 -44.88
N VAL A 876 -7.72 -15.79 -45.46
CA VAL A 876 -8.15 -15.80 -46.85
C VAL A 876 -6.99 -16.23 -47.79
N HIS A 877 -5.79 -15.78 -47.46
CA HIS A 877 -4.59 -16.14 -48.23
C HIS A 877 -4.25 -17.63 -48.16
N VAL A 878 -4.59 -18.32 -47.11
CA VAL A 878 -4.37 -19.76 -47.00
C VAL A 878 -5.25 -20.49 -48.03
N TRP A 879 -6.52 -20.11 -48.14
CA TRP A 879 -7.46 -20.72 -49.08
C TRP A 879 -7.13 -20.34 -50.52
N PHE A 880 -6.73 -19.10 -50.76
CA PHE A 880 -6.31 -18.63 -52.08
C PHE A 880 -5.08 -19.39 -52.58
N GLY A 881 -4.18 -19.80 -51.68
CA GLY A 881 -2.97 -20.54 -52.02
C GLY A 881 -3.23 -21.84 -52.76
N PHE A 882 -4.35 -22.48 -52.47
CA PHE A 882 -4.72 -23.73 -53.17
C PHE A 882 -5.13 -23.50 -54.63
N PHE A 883 -5.37 -22.24 -55.01
CA PHE A 883 -5.85 -21.90 -56.36
C PHE A 883 -4.89 -21.00 -57.14
N ASN A 884 -3.76 -20.62 -56.54
CA ASN A 884 -2.75 -19.80 -57.20
C ASN A 884 -1.41 -20.51 -57.32
N GLY A 885 -1.39 -21.84 -57.14
CA GLY A 885 -0.18 -22.64 -57.26
C GLY A 885 0.77 -22.49 -56.10
N PHE A 886 0.25 -22.12 -54.91
CA PHE A 886 1.04 -21.91 -53.72
C PHE A 886 2.14 -20.88 -53.94
N SER A 887 1.82 -19.79 -54.65
CA SER A 887 2.78 -18.77 -55.05
C SER A 887 2.99 -17.68 -54.05
N ALA A 888 2.26 -17.71 -52.91
CA ALA A 888 2.27 -16.64 -51.89
C ALA A 888 1.82 -15.29 -52.44
N GLN A 889 0.99 -15.32 -53.49
CA GLN A 889 0.42 -14.10 -54.04
C GLN A 889 -0.64 -13.53 -53.13
N SER A 890 -0.59 -12.22 -52.88
CA SER A 890 -1.61 -11.53 -52.12
C SER A 890 -2.89 -11.35 -52.93
N LEU A 891 -4.03 -11.69 -52.31
CA LEU A 891 -5.33 -11.40 -52.92
C LEU A 891 -5.69 -9.93 -52.78
N TYR A 892 -5.25 -9.32 -51.68
CA TYR A 892 -5.57 -7.93 -51.37
C TYR A 892 -4.55 -6.97 -51.98
N GLU A 893 -5.02 -5.76 -52.26
CA GLU A 893 -4.13 -4.68 -52.67
C GLU A 893 -3.27 -4.27 -51.46
N THR A 894 -1.99 -3.90 -51.74
CA THR A 894 -1.01 -3.61 -50.67
C THR A 894 -1.50 -2.57 -49.66
N TRP A 895 -2.06 -1.46 -50.19
CA TRP A 895 -2.57 -0.41 -49.29
C TRP A 895 -3.80 -0.85 -48.52
N PHE A 896 -4.62 -1.77 -49.04
CA PHE A 896 -5.73 -2.33 -48.29
C PHE A 896 -5.22 -3.17 -47.12
N ILE A 897 -4.17 -3.95 -47.31
CA ILE A 897 -3.54 -4.70 -46.22
C ILE A 897 -3.07 -3.73 -45.12
N ALA A 898 -2.40 -2.64 -45.54
CA ALA A 898 -1.88 -1.67 -44.57
C ALA A 898 -2.99 -0.93 -43.85
N LEU A 899 -4.07 -0.58 -44.56
CA LEU A 899 -5.10 0.28 -43.97
C LEU A 899 -6.28 -0.47 -43.37
N TYR A 900 -6.36 -1.78 -43.51
CA TYR A 900 -7.51 -2.55 -43.02
C TYR A 900 -7.66 -2.40 -41.51
N THR A 901 -6.61 -2.60 -40.74
CA THR A 901 -6.66 -2.56 -39.28
C THR A 901 -6.66 -1.13 -38.72
N VAL A 902 -6.01 -0.20 -39.46
CA VAL A 902 -5.78 1.17 -38.98
C VAL A 902 -6.92 2.10 -39.35
N MET A 903 -7.54 1.92 -40.54
CA MET A 903 -8.49 2.87 -41.11
C MET A 903 -9.86 2.26 -41.37
N TYR A 904 -9.93 1.17 -42.12
CA TYR A 904 -11.21 0.64 -42.60
C TYR A 904 -12.04 -0.02 -41.48
N THR A 905 -11.40 -0.59 -40.47
CA THR A 905 -12.07 -1.27 -39.37
C THR A 905 -11.74 -0.66 -38.01
N ALA A 906 -11.08 0.49 -37.98
CA ALA A 906 -10.62 1.09 -36.72
C ALA A 906 -11.78 1.67 -35.90
N ALA A 907 -12.72 2.36 -36.54
CA ALA A 907 -13.79 3.06 -35.83
C ALA A 907 -14.70 2.09 -35.04
N PRO A 908 -15.17 0.97 -35.60
CA PRO A 908 -15.97 0.02 -34.82
C PRO A 908 -15.18 -0.56 -33.62
N VAL A 909 -13.89 -0.87 -33.80
CA VAL A 909 -13.05 -1.42 -32.77
C VAL A 909 -12.90 -0.42 -31.62
N MET A 910 -12.64 0.85 -31.97
CA MET A 910 -12.49 1.90 -30.95
C MET A 910 -13.82 2.14 -30.22
N CYS A 911 -14.95 2.09 -30.92
CA CYS A 911 -16.26 2.26 -30.25
C CYS A 911 -16.50 1.17 -29.21
N VAL A 912 -16.21 -0.09 -29.56
CA VAL A 912 -16.36 -1.21 -28.63
C VAL A 912 -15.40 -1.04 -27.45
N ALA A 913 -14.15 -0.74 -27.73
CA ALA A 913 -13.10 -0.68 -26.70
C ALA A 913 -13.31 0.47 -25.72
N LEU A 914 -13.98 1.56 -26.14
CA LEU A 914 -14.10 2.75 -25.30
C LEU A 914 -15.50 2.92 -24.71
N PHE A 915 -16.56 2.45 -25.38
CA PHE A 915 -17.92 2.82 -25.02
C PHE A 915 -18.85 1.64 -24.72
N GLU A 916 -18.39 0.40 -24.82
CA GLU A 916 -19.22 -0.74 -24.50
C GLU A 916 -19.65 -0.66 -23.03
N GLN A 917 -20.95 -0.88 -22.78
CA GLN A 917 -21.50 -0.74 -21.44
C GLN A 917 -22.77 -1.57 -21.36
N ASP A 918 -22.73 -2.67 -20.61
CA ASP A 918 -23.90 -3.54 -20.46
C ASP A 918 -24.92 -2.96 -19.48
N VAL A 919 -24.45 -2.32 -18.42
CA VAL A 919 -25.30 -1.67 -17.42
C VAL A 919 -24.68 -0.32 -17.06
N SER A 920 -25.51 0.58 -16.52
CA SER A 920 -25.04 1.89 -16.07
C SER A 920 -24.14 1.73 -14.83
N GLY A 921 -23.37 2.77 -14.51
CA GLY A 921 -22.56 2.77 -13.31
C GLY A 921 -23.39 2.65 -12.05
N GLU A 922 -24.56 3.31 -12.02
CA GLU A 922 -25.47 3.21 -10.88
C GLU A 922 -25.96 1.78 -10.69
N SER A 923 -26.30 1.09 -11.78
CA SER A 923 -26.73 -0.30 -11.71
C SER A 923 -25.61 -1.23 -11.25
N SER A 924 -24.37 -0.95 -11.66
CA SER A 924 -23.20 -1.72 -11.22
C SER A 924 -23.00 -1.60 -9.71
N LEU A 925 -23.18 -0.40 -9.16
CA LEU A 925 -23.03 -0.18 -7.72
C LEU A 925 -24.19 -0.77 -6.92
N LYS A 926 -25.41 -0.72 -7.48
CA LYS A 926 -26.59 -1.29 -6.80
C LYS A 926 -26.59 -2.81 -6.79
N SER A 927 -25.95 -3.43 -7.80
CA SER A 927 -25.90 -4.88 -7.94
C SER A 927 -24.45 -5.34 -7.98
N PRO A 928 -23.76 -5.33 -6.83
CA PRO A 928 -22.33 -5.73 -6.82
C PRO A 928 -22.09 -7.17 -7.19
N GLU A 929 -23.08 -8.05 -7.17
CA GLU A 929 -22.94 -9.42 -7.63
C GLU A 929 -22.60 -9.53 -9.12
N LEU A 930 -22.78 -8.48 -9.89
CA LEU A 930 -22.31 -8.44 -11.28
C LEU A 930 -20.77 -8.52 -11.35
N TYR A 931 -20.09 -7.90 -10.40
CA TYR A 931 -18.64 -8.01 -10.28
C TYR A 931 -18.23 -9.44 -9.92
N LYS A 932 -18.97 -10.06 -9.01
CA LYS A 932 -18.72 -11.44 -8.61
C LYS A 932 -18.87 -12.40 -9.79
N SER A 933 -19.85 -12.19 -10.66
CA SER A 933 -20.04 -13.03 -11.84
C SER A 933 -18.90 -12.89 -12.84
N GLU A 934 -18.25 -11.72 -12.88
CA GLU A 934 -17.08 -11.51 -13.75
C GLU A 934 -15.83 -12.22 -13.19
N LEU A 935 -15.74 -12.38 -11.87
CA LEU A 935 -14.62 -13.10 -11.25
C LEU A 935 -14.64 -14.60 -11.59
N LYS A 936 -15.82 -15.17 -11.80
CA LYS A 936 -16.00 -16.59 -12.12
C LYS A 936 -16.87 -16.76 -13.37
N PRO A 937 -16.36 -16.41 -14.56
CA PRO A 937 -17.16 -16.53 -15.78
C PRO A 937 -17.38 -18.01 -16.15
N LYS A 938 -18.45 -18.28 -16.89
CA LYS A 938 -18.76 -19.62 -17.40
C LYS A 938 -17.68 -20.13 -18.34
N LEU A 939 -17.14 -19.24 -19.22
CA LEU A 939 -16.05 -19.54 -20.11
C LEU A 939 -14.86 -18.67 -19.75
N SER A 940 -13.68 -19.28 -19.62
CA SER A 940 -12.46 -18.52 -19.39
C SER A 940 -12.14 -17.64 -20.59
N ILE A 941 -11.35 -16.58 -20.38
CA ILE A 941 -10.96 -15.68 -21.48
C ILE A 941 -10.14 -16.46 -22.54
N PHE A 942 -9.36 -17.46 -22.13
CA PHE A 942 -8.61 -18.30 -23.06
C PHE A 942 -9.56 -19.05 -23.99
N MET A 943 -10.65 -19.62 -23.44
CA MET A 943 -11.64 -20.33 -24.26
C MET A 943 -12.39 -19.40 -25.18
N LYS A 944 -12.69 -18.18 -24.75
CA LYS A 944 -13.32 -17.17 -25.61
C LYS A 944 -12.42 -16.80 -26.78
N LEU A 945 -11.13 -16.60 -26.53
CA LEU A 945 -10.18 -16.26 -27.57
C LEU A 945 -10.07 -17.40 -28.59
N VAL A 946 -9.99 -18.63 -28.12
CA VAL A 946 -9.94 -19.81 -29.00
C VAL A 946 -11.22 -19.91 -29.85
N PHE A 947 -12.37 -19.67 -29.23
CA PHE A 947 -13.66 -19.70 -29.96
C PHE A 947 -13.67 -18.66 -31.09
N TYR A 948 -13.23 -17.45 -30.81
CA TYR A 948 -13.18 -16.39 -31.82
C TYR A 948 -12.18 -16.70 -32.91
N LEU A 949 -11.08 -17.38 -32.61
CA LEU A 949 -10.13 -17.82 -33.65
C LEU A 949 -10.75 -18.86 -34.54
N LEU A 950 -11.50 -19.83 -33.99
CA LEU A 950 -12.21 -20.82 -34.79
C LEU A 950 -13.27 -20.16 -35.66
N TYR A 951 -13.98 -19.15 -35.11
CA TYR A 951 -14.96 -18.39 -35.87
C TYR A 951 -14.28 -17.61 -37.00
N ALA A 952 -13.07 -17.13 -36.77
CA ALA A 952 -12.29 -16.44 -37.78
C ALA A 952 -11.93 -17.39 -38.96
N VAL A 953 -11.60 -18.63 -38.65
CA VAL A 953 -11.33 -19.65 -39.68
C VAL A 953 -12.57 -19.88 -40.51
N TYR A 954 -13.74 -20.05 -39.88
CA TYR A 954 -15.00 -20.22 -40.60
C TYR A 954 -15.32 -19.00 -41.47
N THR A 955 -15.16 -17.82 -40.92
CA THR A 955 -15.42 -16.56 -41.64
C THR A 955 -14.51 -16.41 -42.84
N SER A 956 -13.24 -16.79 -42.71
CA SER A 956 -12.29 -16.73 -43.84
C SER A 956 -12.69 -17.68 -44.96
N LEU A 957 -13.18 -18.87 -44.62
CA LEU A 957 -13.70 -19.82 -45.59
C LEU A 957 -14.85 -19.20 -46.40
N VAL A 958 -15.80 -18.57 -45.67
CA VAL A 958 -16.96 -17.94 -46.30
C VAL A 958 -16.51 -16.78 -47.19
N LEU A 959 -15.61 -15.93 -46.65
CA LEU A 959 -15.12 -14.76 -47.41
C LEU A 959 -14.42 -15.11 -48.71
N PHE A 960 -13.72 -16.22 -48.73
CA PHE A 960 -13.03 -16.62 -49.95
C PHE A 960 -13.90 -17.46 -50.90
N PHE A 961 -14.57 -18.49 -50.38
CA PHE A 961 -15.21 -19.47 -51.23
C PHE A 961 -16.54 -19.01 -51.82
N ILE A 962 -17.27 -18.15 -51.17
CA ILE A 962 -18.53 -17.65 -51.74
C ILE A 962 -18.24 -16.73 -52.94
N PRO A 963 -17.37 -15.70 -52.83
CA PRO A 963 -16.98 -14.96 -54.06
C PRO A 963 -16.32 -15.83 -55.11
N PHE A 964 -15.51 -16.77 -54.73
CA PHE A 964 -14.88 -17.68 -55.69
C PHE A 964 -15.94 -18.46 -56.49
N GLY A 965 -16.96 -18.98 -55.80
CA GLY A 965 -18.06 -19.69 -56.43
C GLY A 965 -18.90 -18.79 -57.36
N VAL A 966 -19.17 -17.57 -56.89
CA VAL A 966 -19.97 -16.61 -57.65
C VAL A 966 -19.30 -16.24 -58.95
N PHE A 967 -17.96 -16.04 -58.92
CA PHE A 967 -17.23 -15.61 -60.08
C PHE A 967 -16.56 -16.75 -60.87
N TYR A 968 -16.86 -18.00 -60.51
CA TYR A 968 -16.14 -19.17 -61.03
C TYR A 968 -16.22 -19.29 -62.57
N ASN A 969 -17.40 -19.15 -63.12
CA ASN A 969 -17.61 -19.28 -64.60
C ASN A 969 -17.90 -17.94 -65.26
N THR A 970 -17.43 -16.83 -64.64
CA THR A 970 -17.63 -15.49 -65.19
C THR A 970 -16.35 -15.04 -65.92
N ALA A 971 -16.45 -13.97 -66.69
CA ALA A 971 -15.32 -13.32 -67.31
C ALA A 971 -14.65 -12.28 -66.43
N SER A 972 -14.99 -12.27 -65.17
CA SER A 972 -14.44 -11.31 -64.20
C SER A 972 -12.99 -11.63 -63.92
N ASP A 973 -12.25 -10.57 -63.61
CA ASP A 973 -10.82 -10.71 -63.35
C ASP A 973 -10.55 -10.87 -61.84
N UNK A 974 -9.41 -11.09 -61.48
CA UNK A 974 -8.96 -11.25 -60.16
C UNK A 974 -9.26 -10.10 -59.31
N GLN A 975 -9.12 -8.99 -59.93
CA GLN A 975 -9.34 -7.79 -59.17
C GLN A 975 -10.80 -7.63 -58.75
N THR A 976 -11.75 -8.00 -59.55
CA THR A 976 -13.15 -7.96 -59.19
C THR A 976 -13.43 -8.85 -57.99
N MET A 977 -12.90 -10.07 -58.02
CA MET A 977 -13.02 -10.97 -56.86
C MET A 977 -12.28 -10.43 -55.66
N ALA A 978 -11.07 -9.88 -55.87
CA ALA A 978 -10.28 -9.33 -54.76
C ALA A 978 -11.00 -8.18 -54.06
N VAL A 979 -11.58 -7.26 -54.83
CA VAL A 979 -12.34 -6.14 -54.31
C VAL A 979 -13.59 -6.65 -53.55
N THR A 980 -14.27 -7.65 -54.11
CA THR A 980 -15.45 -8.23 -53.45
C THR A 980 -15.08 -8.87 -52.11
N VAL A 981 -14.00 -9.62 -52.05
CA VAL A 981 -13.51 -10.24 -50.82
C VAL A 981 -13.11 -9.14 -49.80
N SER A 982 -12.43 -8.10 -50.27
CA SER A 982 -12.00 -6.98 -49.43
C SER A 982 -13.18 -6.26 -48.83
N MET A 983 -14.21 -5.94 -49.62
CA MET A 983 -15.42 -5.30 -49.16
C MET A 983 -16.18 -6.19 -48.17
N ALA A 984 -16.29 -7.48 -48.45
CA ALA A 984 -16.96 -8.44 -47.62
C ALA A 984 -16.27 -8.55 -46.25
N ALA A 985 -14.92 -8.57 -46.27
CA ALA A 985 -14.15 -8.61 -45.02
C ALA A 985 -14.41 -7.36 -44.15
N THR A 986 -14.39 -6.19 -44.77
CA THR A 986 -14.64 -4.93 -44.10
C THR A 986 -16.05 -4.87 -43.50
N PHE A 987 -17.06 -5.22 -44.28
CA PHE A 987 -18.46 -5.22 -43.85
C PHE A 987 -18.71 -6.26 -42.78
N THR A 988 -18.12 -7.45 -42.86
CA THR A 988 -18.26 -8.50 -41.85
C THR A 988 -17.69 -8.02 -40.52
N ALA A 989 -16.51 -7.41 -40.51
CA ALA A 989 -15.91 -6.87 -39.33
C ALA A 989 -16.79 -5.80 -38.68
N THR A 990 -17.34 -4.89 -39.48
CA THR A 990 -18.19 -3.81 -39.00
C THR A 990 -19.51 -4.35 -38.44
N ILE A 991 -20.17 -5.27 -39.15
CA ILE A 991 -21.48 -5.81 -38.76
C ILE A 991 -21.34 -6.67 -37.50
N GLN A 992 -20.26 -7.46 -37.38
CA GLN A 992 -19.99 -8.29 -36.21
C GLN A 992 -19.89 -7.44 -34.94
N ASN A 993 -19.42 -6.22 -35.09
CA ASN A 993 -19.27 -5.30 -33.96
C ASN A 993 -20.59 -4.69 -33.49
N HIS A 994 -21.60 -4.65 -34.34
CA HIS A 994 -22.87 -3.94 -34.10
C HIS A 994 -23.63 -4.47 -32.89
N PRO A 995 -23.79 -5.78 -32.67
CA PRO A 995 -24.52 -6.25 -31.49
C PRO A 995 -23.81 -5.96 -30.17
N GLN A 996 -22.53 -5.76 -30.22
CA GLN A 996 -21.73 -5.47 -29.02
C GLN A 996 -21.76 -4.00 -28.63
N UNK A 997 -22.10 -3.35 -29.56
CA UNK A 997 -22.10 -1.96 -29.35
C UNK A 997 -23.37 -1.40 -28.88
N THR A 998 -24.29 -2.17 -28.94
CA THR A 998 -25.57 -1.69 -28.44
C THR A 998 -25.69 -1.89 -26.94
N PRO A 999 -26.04 -0.82 -26.22
CA PRO A 999 -26.24 -0.96 -24.77
C PRO A 999 -27.44 -1.83 -24.45
N LEU A 1000 -27.28 -2.77 -23.52
CA LEU A 1000 -28.35 -3.63 -23.07
C LEU A 1000 -29.06 -3.05 -21.86
#